data_934e969fb4adc0c6466426bf3c8d7b1c
#
_entry.id   934e969fb4adc0c6466426bf3c8d7b1c
#
_cell.length_a   1.000
_cell.length_b   1.000
_cell.length_c   1.000
_cell.angle_alpha   90.00
_cell.angle_beta   90.00
_cell.angle_gamma   90.00
#
_symmetry.space_group_name_H-M   'P 1'
#
loop_
_entity.id
_entity.type
_entity.pdbx_description
1 polymer ?
#
loop_
_entity_poly.entity_id
_entity_poly.type
_entity_poly.pdbx_seq_one_letter_code
_entity_poly.pdbx_strand_id
1 'polypeptide(L)'
;MQKDLSMLKPSPPLLDRFFTCLPYLHLLRSPIATGLLLVSFPFVAIWSRFSPLLANLFDITPRGMVVVSLMAFTAAWTVMTTGWVVVLHGADRFPVERIKIADLPGMRQVFFFGLAALPILICSVVYSVRESGRSIWWMVGGSLAGLAAALVLLGIVRFMAKSEASLISRVICVLAKHAEFSAGYLKLGDGKSTCFVLPGHALAFFLFGASLLVYLGVGLAKYRWLGYQPRVPTLAYVLLLTTLICWGTSGLAFFFDRFRFPVVVPLLAIPILNSFLPQSDHYFRVLSHTHEEALPPAAVLRSGTRSSAIVVAANGGGIQSAAWTTRVLTGLEQRSRAEFGAEYHDFGRQVRMISSVSGGSVGAMYIVGAYSSDGLPADSDLDRLVDLAEASSLDDIAWGLVYPDLGRVIFPFFWSTYIDRGQALERALIRQTKLSDGLSQWTEGVRLGWRPAVMFNATIADTGERLLFTNTTLESGHSGVKRFRELYPGMDIQVATAARLSAAFPYVSPAARADLGGPWTPQYHVVDGGYYDNYGMSSLIGWLDEALRAPANPIRRVLLLEIRGAPSSENNLDRRRGWLYQTVAPLEAMLNVRTAGQLSHNEEELRLLKRTAASNGVEIQSAVFQFRGQNPPLSWHLTEHQKEQIAREWDTMKDGDGWEAVKTFLSKAKE
;
A
#
# COMPACT_ATOMS: atom_id res chain seq x y z
N MET A 1 -12.78 47.88 63.55
CA MET A 1 -12.74 46.45 63.23
C MET A 1 -13.48 46.28 61.91
N GLN A 2 -12.81 46.76 60.87
CA GLN A 2 -13.21 46.62 59.46
C GLN A 2 -11.95 46.41 58.65
N LYS A 3 -11.43 45.18 58.71
CA LYS A 3 -10.30 44.74 57.88
C LYS A 3 -10.60 43.37 57.30
N ASP A 4 -10.26 43.26 56.00
CA ASP A 4 -10.08 42.04 55.22
C ASP A 4 -11.30 41.20 54.84
N LEU A 5 -12.19 41.79 54.02
CA LEU A 5 -13.11 41.02 53.15
C LEU A 5 -12.84 41.25 51.67
N SER A 6 -11.64 41.73 51.28
CA SER A 6 -11.32 42.02 49.87
C SER A 6 -10.43 40.93 49.19
N MET A 7 -10.29 39.76 49.80
CA MET A 7 -9.30 38.73 49.31
C MET A 7 -9.91 37.48 48.73
N LEU A 8 -11.20 37.41 48.47
CA LEU A 8 -11.80 36.36 47.68
C LEU A 8 -12.40 36.96 46.39
N LYS A 9 -11.53 37.15 45.36
CA LYS A 9 -12.07 37.32 44.01
C LYS A 9 -12.87 36.06 43.70
N PRO A 10 -14.17 36.18 43.42
CA PRO A 10 -14.97 35.03 43.02
C PRO A 10 -14.28 34.38 41.79
N SER A 11 -14.12 33.07 41.83
CA SER A 11 -13.64 32.32 40.65
C SER A 11 -14.55 32.71 39.47
N PRO A 12 -13.98 33.09 38.31
CA PRO A 12 -14.79 33.50 37.18
C PRO A 12 -15.79 32.39 36.86
N PRO A 13 -17.05 32.75 36.50
CA PRO A 13 -18.08 31.78 36.13
C PRO A 13 -17.53 30.83 35.03
N LEU A 14 -17.97 29.58 35.01
CA LEU A 14 -17.51 28.55 34.08
C LEU A 14 -17.52 29.02 32.60
N LEU A 15 -18.49 29.85 32.23
CA LEU A 15 -18.61 30.48 30.92
C LEU A 15 -17.43 31.42 30.61
N ASP A 16 -17.00 32.26 31.54
CA ASP A 16 -15.89 33.18 31.32
C ASP A 16 -14.56 32.43 31.16
N ARG A 17 -14.39 31.34 31.92
CA ARG A 17 -13.22 30.44 31.72
C ARG A 17 -13.24 29.77 30.34
N PHE A 18 -14.42 29.35 29.87
CA PHE A 18 -14.58 28.76 28.56
C PHE A 18 -14.22 29.77 27.46
N PHE A 19 -14.72 30.99 27.51
CA PHE A 19 -14.39 32.00 26.50
C PHE A 19 -12.92 32.44 26.55
N THR A 20 -12.28 32.42 27.71
CA THR A 20 -10.83 32.64 27.81
C THR A 20 -10.00 31.53 27.15
N CYS A 21 -10.47 30.27 27.19
CA CYS A 21 -9.78 29.14 26.60
C CYS A 21 -9.99 29.01 25.06
N LEU A 22 -11.07 29.56 24.53
CA LEU A 22 -11.45 29.41 23.12
C LEU A 22 -10.37 29.87 22.13
N PRO A 23 -9.68 31.02 22.30
CA PRO A 23 -8.58 31.44 21.44
C PRO A 23 -7.42 30.45 21.46
N TYR A 24 -7.15 29.85 22.63
CA TYR A 24 -6.09 28.84 22.74
C TYR A 24 -6.44 27.53 22.02
N LEU A 25 -7.70 27.12 22.01
CA LEU A 25 -8.15 25.98 21.20
C LEU A 25 -7.88 26.22 19.71
N HIS A 26 -8.11 27.44 19.22
CA HIS A 26 -7.76 27.80 17.85
C HIS A 26 -6.24 27.72 17.59
N LEU A 27 -5.42 28.27 18.48
CA LEU A 27 -3.97 28.24 18.37
C LEU A 27 -3.40 26.81 18.47
N LEU A 28 -4.00 25.96 19.29
CA LEU A 28 -3.62 24.57 19.53
C LEU A 28 -4.21 23.57 18.52
N ARG A 29 -4.97 24.01 17.51
CA ARG A 29 -5.67 23.12 16.58
C ARG A 29 -4.79 22.03 15.96
N SER A 30 -3.55 22.37 15.59
CA SER A 30 -2.62 21.39 15.01
C SER A 30 -2.09 20.39 16.04
N PRO A 31 -1.55 20.79 17.21
CA PRO A 31 -1.18 19.83 18.25
C PRO A 31 -2.35 18.96 18.73
N ILE A 32 -3.56 19.53 18.88
CA ILE A 32 -4.75 18.78 19.29
C ILE A 32 -5.12 17.74 18.22
N ALA A 33 -5.21 18.13 16.95
CA ALA A 33 -5.53 17.21 15.85
C ALA A 33 -4.51 16.08 15.75
N THR A 34 -3.21 16.40 15.88
CA THR A 34 -2.13 15.40 15.85
C THR A 34 -2.19 14.47 17.06
N GLY A 35 -2.43 15.00 18.25
CA GLY A 35 -2.57 14.21 19.48
C GLY A 35 -3.77 13.26 19.42
N LEU A 36 -4.91 13.73 18.92
CA LEU A 36 -6.08 12.89 18.67
C LEU A 36 -5.80 11.81 17.66
N LEU A 37 -5.09 12.13 16.56
CA LEU A 37 -4.68 11.15 15.56
C LEU A 37 -3.78 10.07 16.17
N LEU A 38 -2.76 10.44 16.93
CA LEU A 38 -1.84 9.48 17.58
C LEU A 38 -2.58 8.50 18.49
N VAL A 39 -3.56 8.99 19.27
CA VAL A 39 -4.31 8.15 20.21
C VAL A 39 -5.37 7.31 19.49
N SER A 40 -6.09 7.88 18.51
CA SER A 40 -7.20 7.18 17.85
C SER A 40 -6.77 6.26 16.72
N PHE A 41 -5.65 6.53 16.06
CA PHE A 41 -5.18 5.78 14.89
C PHE A 41 -5.08 4.26 15.12
N PRO A 42 -4.49 3.75 16.24
CA PRO A 42 -4.43 2.31 16.49
C PRO A 42 -5.83 1.67 16.57
N PHE A 43 -6.78 2.36 17.19
CA PHE A 43 -8.14 1.85 17.31
C PHE A 43 -8.86 1.82 15.96
N VAL A 44 -8.70 2.87 15.17
CA VAL A 44 -9.24 2.92 13.80
C VAL A 44 -8.60 1.84 12.93
N ALA A 45 -7.29 1.64 13.02
CA ALA A 45 -6.57 0.68 12.21
C ALA A 45 -6.94 -0.78 12.53
N ILE A 46 -7.19 -1.12 13.79
CA ILE A 46 -7.40 -2.51 14.20
C ILE A 46 -8.88 -2.87 14.29
N TRP A 47 -9.74 -1.97 14.78
CA TRP A 47 -11.15 -2.29 15.07
C TRP A 47 -12.17 -1.60 14.16
N SER A 48 -11.73 -0.85 13.13
CA SER A 48 -12.65 -0.25 12.18
C SER A 48 -12.80 -1.08 10.89
N ARG A 49 -13.64 -0.62 9.98
CA ARG A 49 -13.78 -1.17 8.62
C ARG A 49 -12.51 -1.06 7.78
N PHE A 50 -11.57 -0.22 8.20
CA PHE A 50 -10.26 -0.07 7.56
C PHE A 50 -9.24 -1.11 8.05
N SER A 51 -9.62 -2.01 8.97
CA SER A 51 -8.75 -3.05 9.49
C SER A 51 -8.10 -3.90 8.40
N PRO A 52 -8.78 -4.35 7.34
CA PRO A 52 -8.13 -5.11 6.27
C PRO A 52 -6.99 -4.35 5.57
N LEU A 53 -7.04 -3.00 5.57
CA LEU A 53 -6.02 -2.15 4.95
C LEU A 53 -4.91 -1.76 5.94
N LEU A 54 -5.26 -1.51 7.20
CA LEU A 54 -4.39 -0.81 8.14
C LEU A 54 -3.84 -1.67 9.27
N ALA A 55 -4.51 -2.76 9.64
CA ALA A 55 -4.11 -3.56 10.80
C ALA A 55 -2.68 -4.13 10.67
N ASN A 56 -2.31 -4.59 9.47
CA ASN A 56 -0.98 -5.14 9.22
C ASN A 56 0.17 -4.12 9.36
N LEU A 57 -0.12 -2.80 9.46
CA LEU A 57 0.87 -1.79 9.83
C LEU A 57 1.44 -2.01 11.24
N PHE A 58 0.69 -2.71 12.09
CA PHE A 58 1.06 -3.01 13.47
C PHE A 58 1.80 -4.35 13.63
N ASP A 59 1.98 -5.14 12.57
CA ASP A 59 2.83 -6.33 12.59
C ASP A 59 4.31 -5.93 12.42
N ILE A 60 4.99 -5.79 13.56
CA ILE A 60 6.32 -5.20 13.63
C ILE A 60 7.31 -6.22 14.19
N THR A 61 8.51 -6.29 13.62
CA THR A 61 9.60 -7.11 14.17
C THR A 61 10.15 -6.48 15.45
N PRO A 62 10.78 -7.26 16.37
CA PRO A 62 11.40 -6.71 17.59
C PRO A 62 12.42 -5.58 17.32
N ARG A 63 13.19 -5.69 16.21
CA ARG A 63 14.10 -4.61 15.77
C ARG A 63 13.34 -3.39 15.25
N GLY A 64 12.29 -3.63 14.50
CA GLY A 64 11.39 -2.56 14.02
C GLY A 64 10.71 -1.84 15.18
N MET A 65 10.41 -2.55 16.28
CA MET A 65 9.78 -1.99 17.45
C MET A 65 10.64 -0.90 18.14
N VAL A 66 11.97 -1.02 18.07
CA VAL A 66 12.88 0.03 18.53
C VAL A 66 12.64 1.34 17.77
N VAL A 67 12.55 1.24 16.44
CA VAL A 67 12.35 2.41 15.58
C VAL A 67 10.95 3.01 15.76
N VAL A 68 9.92 2.16 15.79
CA VAL A 68 8.52 2.61 16.00
C VAL A 68 8.37 3.28 17.37
N SER A 69 8.96 2.72 18.42
CA SER A 69 8.92 3.29 19.76
C SER A 69 9.63 4.65 19.81
N LEU A 70 10.84 4.75 19.24
CA LEU A 70 11.56 6.02 19.11
C LEU A 70 10.69 7.09 18.42
N MET A 71 10.07 6.74 17.27
CA MET A 71 9.25 7.68 16.52
C MET A 71 7.95 8.04 17.26
N ALA A 72 7.30 7.08 17.92
CA ALA A 72 6.06 7.32 18.66
C ALA A 72 6.29 8.28 19.85
N PHE A 73 7.36 8.09 20.62
CA PHE A 73 7.71 9.02 21.68
C PHE A 73 8.13 10.39 21.16
N THR A 74 8.87 10.44 20.05
CA THR A 74 9.24 11.71 19.40
C THR A 74 7.99 12.45 18.93
N ALA A 75 7.00 11.77 18.35
CA ALA A 75 5.73 12.36 17.94
C ALA A 75 4.93 12.90 19.14
N ALA A 76 4.82 12.12 20.22
CA ALA A 76 4.14 12.53 21.45
C ALA A 76 4.79 13.78 22.07
N TRP A 77 6.12 13.82 22.15
CA TRP A 77 6.84 15.00 22.65
C TRP A 77 6.77 16.18 21.70
N THR A 78 6.65 15.96 20.42
CA THR A 78 6.40 17.03 19.44
C THR A 78 5.07 17.72 19.72
N VAL A 79 4.00 16.94 19.89
CA VAL A 79 2.67 17.48 20.25
C VAL A 79 2.73 18.27 21.54
N MET A 80 3.40 17.73 22.56
CA MET A 80 3.60 18.43 23.83
C MET A 80 4.36 19.75 23.66
N THR A 81 5.53 19.69 23.01
CA THR A 81 6.43 20.85 22.90
C THR A 81 5.79 21.97 22.09
N THR A 82 5.13 21.63 20.97
CA THR A 82 4.41 22.62 20.15
C THR A 82 3.25 23.24 20.91
N GLY A 83 2.44 22.41 21.56
CA GLY A 83 1.32 22.88 22.38
C GLY A 83 1.79 23.76 23.54
N TRP A 84 2.84 23.36 24.22
CA TRP A 84 3.40 24.11 25.34
C TRP A 84 3.99 25.48 24.90
N VAL A 85 4.75 25.54 23.82
CA VAL A 85 5.28 26.79 23.25
C VAL A 85 4.15 27.74 22.88
N VAL A 86 3.08 27.23 22.26
CA VAL A 86 1.91 28.03 21.89
C VAL A 86 1.20 28.63 23.13
N VAL A 87 1.04 27.85 24.19
CA VAL A 87 0.36 28.34 25.41
C VAL A 87 1.25 29.31 26.19
N LEU A 88 2.57 29.07 26.24
CA LEU A 88 3.51 29.95 26.97
C LEU A 88 3.67 31.31 26.30
N HIS A 89 3.79 31.33 24.97
CA HIS A 89 4.11 32.52 24.20
C HIS A 89 2.96 33.05 23.35
N GLY A 90 1.78 32.42 23.43
CA GLY A 90 0.60 32.86 22.68
C GLY A 90 0.19 34.28 23.03
N ALA A 91 0.17 34.66 24.33
CA ALA A 91 -0.18 36.01 24.76
C ALA A 91 0.83 37.08 24.34
N ASP A 92 2.10 36.71 24.14
CA ASP A 92 3.13 37.66 23.65
C ASP A 92 2.97 37.94 22.15
N ARG A 93 2.31 37.02 21.43
CA ARG A 93 2.16 37.11 19.96
C ARG A 93 0.76 37.53 19.54
N PHE A 94 -0.28 37.08 20.25
CA PHE A 94 -1.67 37.28 19.91
C PHE A 94 -2.40 38.06 21.00
N PRO A 95 -3.46 38.84 20.70
CA PRO A 95 -4.25 39.58 21.69
C PRO A 95 -5.15 38.63 22.49
N VAL A 96 -4.54 37.69 23.25
CA VAL A 96 -5.24 36.76 24.12
C VAL A 96 -4.82 36.94 25.54
N GLU A 97 -5.69 36.62 26.50
CA GLU A 97 -5.37 36.68 27.91
C GLU A 97 -4.31 35.62 28.27
N ARG A 98 -3.29 36.02 29.01
CA ARG A 98 -2.18 35.09 29.36
C ARG A 98 -2.65 34.02 30.34
N ILE A 99 -2.58 32.77 29.92
CA ILE A 99 -2.74 31.63 30.83
C ILE A 99 -1.45 31.47 31.65
N LYS A 100 -1.57 31.51 32.98
CA LYS A 100 -0.44 31.27 33.89
C LYS A 100 -0.08 29.81 33.86
N ILE A 101 0.99 29.47 33.12
CA ILE A 101 1.60 28.16 33.09
C ILE A 101 3.02 28.28 33.66
N ALA A 102 3.44 27.29 34.41
CA ALA A 102 4.80 27.19 34.88
C ALA A 102 5.81 27.08 33.73
N ASP A 103 7.03 27.51 33.97
CA ASP A 103 8.14 27.39 33.04
C ASP A 103 8.31 25.97 32.46
N LEU A 104 9.28 25.75 31.59
CA LEU A 104 9.58 24.49 30.90
C LEU A 104 9.13 23.21 31.63
N PRO A 105 8.36 22.33 30.98
CA PRO A 105 7.85 21.12 31.62
C PRO A 105 8.98 20.31 32.24
N GLY A 106 8.87 20.05 33.53
CA GLY A 106 9.80 19.18 34.26
C GLY A 106 9.76 17.76 33.71
N MET A 107 10.71 16.92 34.10
CA MET A 107 10.83 15.52 33.64
C MET A 107 9.54 14.71 33.86
N ARG A 108 8.78 14.99 34.95
CA ARG A 108 7.46 14.37 35.20
C ARG A 108 6.45 14.65 34.08
N GLN A 109 6.34 15.89 33.64
CA GLN A 109 5.40 16.28 32.59
C GLN A 109 5.81 15.66 31.23
N VAL A 110 7.12 15.64 30.93
CA VAL A 110 7.65 14.95 29.75
C VAL A 110 7.28 13.48 29.75
N PHE A 111 7.38 12.81 30.88
CA PHE A 111 6.97 11.42 31.02
C PHE A 111 5.46 11.25 30.77
N PHE A 112 4.63 12.05 31.43
CA PHE A 112 3.17 11.97 31.25
C PHE A 112 2.74 12.19 29.80
N PHE A 113 3.33 13.13 29.09
CA PHE A 113 3.01 13.36 27.68
C PHE A 113 3.52 12.23 26.77
N GLY A 114 4.60 11.56 27.18
CA GLY A 114 5.05 10.33 26.51
C GLY A 114 4.00 9.21 26.51
N LEU A 115 3.07 9.20 27.49
CA LEU A 115 1.99 8.22 27.55
C LEU A 115 1.06 8.26 26.32
N ALA A 116 1.01 9.37 25.59
CA ALA A 116 0.29 9.44 24.31
C ALA A 116 0.82 8.48 23.23
N ALA A 117 2.05 7.99 23.37
CA ALA A 117 2.62 6.95 22.50
C ALA A 117 2.13 5.53 22.85
N LEU A 118 1.65 5.30 24.09
CA LEU A 118 1.29 3.95 24.57
C LEU A 118 0.25 3.23 23.73
N PRO A 119 -0.84 3.84 23.25
CA PRO A 119 -1.81 3.14 22.41
C PRO A 119 -1.17 2.49 21.19
N ILE A 120 -0.28 3.22 20.49
CA ILE A 120 0.46 2.69 19.33
C ILE A 120 1.36 1.52 19.75
N LEU A 121 2.10 1.66 20.83
CA LEU A 121 3.04 0.64 21.28
C LEU A 121 2.33 -0.61 21.78
N ILE A 122 1.29 -0.44 22.59
CA ILE A 122 0.49 -1.56 23.11
C ILE A 122 -0.16 -2.31 21.94
N CYS A 123 -0.80 -1.60 21.02
CA CYS A 123 -1.41 -2.22 19.85
C CYS A 123 -0.39 -2.93 18.97
N SER A 124 0.81 -2.35 18.74
CA SER A 124 1.88 -3.01 18.00
C SER A 124 2.39 -4.27 18.69
N VAL A 125 2.60 -4.24 20.01
CA VAL A 125 3.02 -5.42 20.76
C VAL A 125 1.94 -6.51 20.70
N VAL A 126 0.70 -6.18 21.05
CA VAL A 126 -0.41 -7.13 21.09
C VAL A 126 -0.67 -7.74 19.72
N TYR A 127 -0.71 -6.91 18.67
CA TYR A 127 -0.97 -7.37 17.31
C TYR A 127 0.15 -8.29 16.82
N SER A 128 1.43 -7.90 16.97
CA SER A 128 2.56 -8.72 16.52
C SER A 128 2.71 -10.04 17.29
N VAL A 129 2.39 -10.06 18.60
CA VAL A 129 2.38 -11.29 19.38
C VAL A 129 1.26 -12.21 18.94
N ARG A 130 0.07 -11.67 18.74
CA ARG A 130 -1.11 -12.44 18.35
C ARG A 130 -1.02 -12.98 16.92
N GLU A 131 -0.69 -12.10 15.96
CA GLU A 131 -0.80 -12.40 14.53
C GLU A 131 0.47 -13.01 13.93
N SER A 132 1.62 -12.83 14.59
CA SER A 132 2.91 -13.33 14.09
C SER A 132 3.69 -14.16 15.12
N GLY A 133 3.05 -14.55 16.23
CA GLY A 133 3.65 -15.43 17.24
C GLY A 133 4.93 -14.86 17.87
N ARG A 134 5.15 -13.54 17.79
CA ARG A 134 6.38 -12.93 18.27
C ARG A 134 6.47 -12.97 19.80
N SER A 135 7.67 -13.18 20.33
CA SER A 135 7.89 -13.17 21.78
C SER A 135 7.58 -11.80 22.39
N ILE A 136 6.68 -11.76 23.36
CA ILE A 136 6.29 -10.55 24.09
C ILE A 136 7.51 -9.87 24.74
N TRP A 137 8.44 -10.65 25.26
CA TRP A 137 9.65 -10.13 25.92
C TRP A 137 10.55 -9.37 24.96
N TRP A 138 10.74 -9.87 23.74
CA TRP A 138 11.52 -9.18 22.70
C TRP A 138 10.79 -7.93 22.19
N MET A 139 9.46 -7.95 22.10
CA MET A 139 8.67 -6.79 21.71
C MET A 139 8.71 -5.69 22.74
N VAL A 140 8.54 -6.04 24.03
CA VAL A 140 8.66 -5.09 25.16
C VAL A 140 10.10 -4.58 25.26
N GLY A 141 11.10 -5.46 25.13
CA GLY A 141 12.51 -5.07 25.09
C GLY A 141 12.84 -4.06 24.00
N GLY A 142 12.31 -4.28 22.77
CA GLY A 142 12.41 -3.33 21.66
C GLY A 142 11.74 -1.99 21.97
N SER A 143 10.55 -2.02 22.60
CA SER A 143 9.84 -0.80 23.01
C SER A 143 10.64 0.00 24.04
N LEU A 144 11.21 -0.66 25.04
CA LEU A 144 12.04 -0.02 26.07
C LEU A 144 13.35 0.54 25.49
N ALA A 145 13.99 -0.21 24.59
CA ALA A 145 15.20 0.28 23.89
C ALA A 145 14.90 1.53 23.05
N GLY A 146 13.76 1.54 22.35
CA GLY A 146 13.31 2.72 21.60
C GLY A 146 12.98 3.91 22.50
N LEU A 147 12.36 3.69 23.67
CA LEU A 147 12.16 4.72 24.68
C LEU A 147 13.48 5.27 25.19
N ALA A 148 14.44 4.40 25.52
CA ALA A 148 15.78 4.82 25.97
C ALA A 148 16.48 5.68 24.90
N ALA A 149 16.45 5.26 23.63
CA ALA A 149 16.98 6.03 22.51
C ALA A 149 16.29 7.40 22.37
N ALA A 150 14.96 7.46 22.53
CA ALA A 150 14.20 8.69 22.50
C ALA A 150 14.56 9.64 23.67
N LEU A 151 14.75 9.11 24.88
CA LEU A 151 15.20 9.89 26.05
C LEU A 151 16.61 10.45 25.84
N VAL A 152 17.53 9.66 25.28
CA VAL A 152 18.89 10.12 24.92
C VAL A 152 18.80 11.26 23.89
N LEU A 153 18.02 11.08 22.82
CA LEU A 153 17.80 12.11 21.81
C LEU A 153 17.25 13.41 22.45
N LEU A 154 16.22 13.28 23.28
CA LEU A 154 15.65 14.42 23.99
C LEU A 154 16.67 15.10 24.90
N GLY A 155 17.51 14.33 25.60
CA GLY A 155 18.61 14.85 26.44
C GLY A 155 19.62 15.65 25.62
N ILE A 156 20.07 15.11 24.48
CA ILE A 156 20.99 15.79 23.57
C ILE A 156 20.35 17.10 23.05
N VAL A 157 19.11 17.04 22.59
CA VAL A 157 18.42 18.22 22.04
C VAL A 157 18.20 19.27 23.12
N ARG A 158 17.87 18.88 24.36
CA ARG A 158 17.76 19.82 25.48
C ARG A 158 19.10 20.45 25.85
N PHE A 159 20.17 19.67 25.84
CA PHE A 159 21.54 20.20 26.07
C PHE A 159 21.91 21.24 25.02
N MET A 160 21.66 20.92 23.73
CA MET A 160 21.91 21.85 22.61
C MET A 160 21.03 23.10 22.72
N ALA A 161 19.78 22.96 23.13
CA ALA A 161 18.84 24.06 23.24
C ALA A 161 19.16 25.02 24.41
N LYS A 162 19.85 24.55 25.45
CA LYS A 162 20.31 25.38 26.59
C LYS A 162 21.54 26.22 26.26
N SER A 163 22.28 25.89 25.21
CA SER A 163 23.47 26.67 24.84
C SER A 163 23.02 28.02 24.26
N GLU A 164 23.18 29.08 25.04
CA GLU A 164 22.86 30.48 24.64
C GLU A 164 23.64 30.94 23.40
N ALA A 165 24.81 30.34 23.16
CA ALA A 165 25.67 30.59 22.02
C ALA A 165 25.38 29.71 20.82
N SER A 166 24.23 29.00 20.77
CA SER A 166 23.95 28.10 19.66
C SER A 166 23.82 28.88 18.33
N LEU A 167 24.37 28.30 17.26
CA LEU A 167 24.27 28.87 15.92
C LEU A 167 22.81 29.18 15.55
N ILE A 168 21.88 28.34 16.02
CA ILE A 168 20.43 28.46 15.79
C ILE A 168 19.84 29.66 16.50
N SER A 169 20.21 29.91 17.76
CA SER A 169 19.78 31.12 18.46
C SER A 169 20.23 32.37 17.69
N ARG A 170 21.43 32.39 17.16
CA ARG A 170 21.94 33.49 16.29
C ARG A 170 21.14 33.61 15.02
N VAL A 171 20.85 32.49 14.32
CA VAL A 171 20.03 32.51 13.08
C VAL A 171 18.61 33.02 13.37
N ILE A 172 17.96 32.52 14.43
CA ILE A 172 16.62 32.98 14.82
C ILE A 172 16.67 34.49 15.15
N CYS A 173 17.67 34.96 15.90
CA CYS A 173 17.84 36.36 16.22
C CYS A 173 18.03 37.23 14.97
N VAL A 174 18.78 36.75 13.97
CA VAL A 174 18.99 37.49 12.70
C VAL A 174 17.70 37.55 11.89
N LEU A 175 17.00 36.42 11.75
CA LEU A 175 15.76 36.33 10.96
C LEU A 175 14.60 37.12 11.59
N ALA A 176 14.55 37.19 12.91
CA ALA A 176 13.45 37.82 13.65
C ALA A 176 13.80 39.23 14.20
N LYS A 177 14.83 39.88 13.68
CA LYS A 177 15.25 41.22 14.16
C LYS A 177 14.21 42.34 14.01
N HIS A 178 13.26 42.19 13.08
CA HIS A 178 12.18 43.15 12.92
C HIS A 178 11.16 42.99 14.05
N ALA A 179 10.79 44.09 14.71
CA ALA A 179 9.91 44.07 15.89
C ALA A 179 8.60 43.31 15.69
N GLU A 180 8.03 43.37 14.48
CA GLU A 180 6.78 42.66 14.14
C GLU A 180 6.96 41.12 14.08
N PHE A 181 8.14 40.64 13.69
CA PHE A 181 8.44 39.22 13.62
C PHE A 181 8.99 38.66 14.95
N SER A 182 9.51 39.51 15.83
CA SER A 182 10.13 39.10 17.10
C SER A 182 9.12 38.74 18.19
N ALA A 183 7.92 39.31 18.14
CA ALA A 183 6.91 39.08 19.19
C ALA A 183 6.56 37.59 19.34
N GLY A 184 6.68 37.10 20.58
CA GLY A 184 6.44 35.68 20.92
C GLY A 184 7.60 34.73 20.58
N TYR A 185 8.69 35.20 19.95
CA TYR A 185 9.90 34.42 19.66
C TYR A 185 11.13 34.90 20.40
N LEU A 186 11.28 36.21 20.54
CA LEU A 186 12.48 36.86 21.06
C LEU A 186 12.16 37.81 22.21
N LYS A 187 13.06 37.84 23.20
CA LYS A 187 13.12 38.89 24.21
C LYS A 187 14.31 39.79 23.86
N LEU A 188 14.05 41.07 23.66
CA LEU A 188 15.08 42.07 23.46
C LEU A 188 15.61 42.49 24.84
N GLY A 189 16.93 42.47 25.02
CA GLY A 189 17.55 42.96 26.23
C GLY A 189 17.56 44.49 26.29
N ASP A 190 17.87 45.06 27.46
CA ASP A 190 17.80 46.51 27.76
C ASP A 190 18.75 47.39 26.87
N GLY A 191 19.69 46.80 26.19
CA GLY A 191 20.47 47.43 25.09
C GLY A 191 20.11 46.77 23.78
N LYS A 192 19.63 47.51 22.78
CA LYS A 192 19.17 47.05 21.44
C LYS A 192 20.07 46.03 20.71
N SER A 193 21.20 45.61 21.26
CA SER A 193 22.15 44.65 20.70
C SER A 193 22.03 43.21 21.21
N THR A 194 21.35 42.96 22.34
CA THR A 194 21.20 41.61 22.90
C THR A 194 19.82 41.07 22.63
N CYS A 195 19.79 39.91 21.99
CA CYS A 195 18.57 39.21 21.59
C CYS A 195 18.60 37.79 22.20
N PHE A 196 17.55 37.43 22.91
CA PHE A 196 17.39 36.10 23.53
C PHE A 196 16.17 35.41 22.94
N VAL A 197 16.35 34.16 22.54
CA VAL A 197 15.24 33.31 22.09
C VAL A 197 14.39 32.89 23.30
N LEU A 198 13.09 33.06 23.21
CA LEU A 198 12.17 32.67 24.28
C LEU A 198 12.21 31.15 24.53
N PRO A 199 12.06 30.70 25.81
CA PRO A 199 12.15 29.31 26.18
C PRO A 199 11.24 28.39 25.36
N GLY A 200 11.75 27.23 24.98
CA GLY A 200 11.03 26.21 24.21
C GLY A 200 11.18 26.30 22.68
N HIS A 201 11.35 27.50 22.10
CA HIS A 201 11.54 27.63 20.65
C HIS A 201 12.81 26.96 20.15
N ALA A 202 13.92 27.08 20.87
CA ALA A 202 15.17 26.39 20.53
C ALA A 202 14.98 24.86 20.56
N LEU A 203 14.32 24.34 21.63
CA LEU A 203 13.99 22.93 21.75
C LEU A 203 13.11 22.45 20.60
N ALA A 204 12.06 23.23 20.30
CA ALA A 204 11.16 22.94 19.18
C ALA A 204 11.91 22.87 17.85
N PHE A 205 12.79 23.83 17.58
CA PHE A 205 13.54 23.91 16.35
C PHE A 205 14.56 22.77 16.21
N PHE A 206 15.24 22.39 17.28
CA PHE A 206 16.17 21.26 17.28
C PHE A 206 15.46 19.92 17.05
N LEU A 207 14.30 19.70 17.68
CA LEU A 207 13.51 18.48 17.47
C LEU A 207 13.01 18.41 16.01
N PHE A 208 12.53 19.52 15.49
CA PHE A 208 12.14 19.59 14.06
C PHE A 208 13.31 19.31 13.14
N GLY A 209 14.46 19.97 13.38
CA GLY A 209 15.66 19.76 12.57
C GLY A 209 16.16 18.32 12.63
N ALA A 210 16.18 17.70 13.80
CA ALA A 210 16.54 16.30 13.95
C ALA A 210 15.57 15.37 13.19
N SER A 211 14.26 15.60 13.32
CA SER A 211 13.24 14.83 12.60
C SER A 211 13.36 15.01 11.09
N LEU A 212 13.65 16.23 10.63
CA LEU A 212 13.87 16.52 9.20
C LEU A 212 15.15 15.85 8.70
N LEU A 213 16.24 15.88 9.45
CA LEU A 213 17.48 15.20 9.09
C LEU A 213 17.29 13.67 9.00
N VAL A 214 16.55 13.08 9.93
CA VAL A 214 16.18 11.66 9.87
C VAL A 214 15.34 11.39 8.61
N TYR A 215 14.35 12.22 8.35
CA TYR A 215 13.51 12.09 7.15
C TYR A 215 14.36 12.14 5.87
N LEU A 216 15.17 13.17 5.71
CA LEU A 216 16.03 13.32 4.53
C LEU A 216 17.08 12.19 4.44
N GLY A 217 17.69 11.82 5.56
CA GLY A 217 18.69 10.73 5.62
C GLY A 217 18.12 9.38 5.18
N VAL A 218 16.96 9.01 5.68
CA VAL A 218 16.27 7.75 5.30
C VAL A 218 15.85 7.79 3.82
N GLY A 219 15.33 8.93 3.35
CA GLY A 219 14.94 9.11 1.96
C GLY A 219 16.11 8.96 1.00
N LEU A 220 17.22 9.67 1.26
CA LEU A 220 18.43 9.63 0.46
C LEU A 220 19.13 8.27 0.49
N ALA A 221 19.22 7.64 1.66
CA ALA A 221 19.83 6.32 1.79
C ALA A 221 19.14 5.29 0.89
N LYS A 222 17.82 5.24 0.91
CA LYS A 222 17.07 4.31 0.06
C LYS A 222 17.08 4.71 -1.41
N TYR A 223 17.10 6.01 -1.73
CA TYR A 223 17.19 6.50 -3.11
C TYR A 223 18.52 6.16 -3.78
N ARG A 224 19.65 6.40 -3.08
CA ARG A 224 21.01 6.22 -3.61
C ARG A 224 21.47 4.77 -3.57
N TRP A 225 20.97 3.98 -2.62
CA TRP A 225 21.41 2.62 -2.31
C TRP A 225 20.25 1.64 -2.50
N LEU A 226 19.66 1.66 -3.67
CA LEU A 226 18.50 0.84 -4.05
C LEU A 226 18.67 -0.68 -3.86
N GLY A 227 19.90 -1.14 -3.58
CA GLY A 227 20.22 -2.51 -3.19
C GLY A 227 20.30 -2.74 -1.68
N TYR A 228 20.49 -1.69 -0.86
CA TYR A 228 20.55 -1.78 0.61
C TYR A 228 19.25 -1.25 1.21
N GLN A 229 18.53 -2.10 1.90
CA GLN A 229 17.28 -1.73 2.54
C GLN A 229 17.43 -1.72 4.06
N PRO A 230 17.52 -0.57 4.70
CA PRO A 230 17.07 -0.50 6.06
C PRO A 230 15.57 -0.84 6.04
N ARG A 231 15.18 -1.95 6.64
CA ARG A 231 13.78 -2.32 6.84
C ARG A 231 13.20 -1.40 7.91
N VAL A 232 12.81 -0.21 7.47
CA VAL A 232 12.10 0.74 8.33
C VAL A 232 10.63 0.38 8.26
N PRO A 233 9.98 0.04 9.37
CA PRO A 233 8.57 -0.32 9.38
C PRO A 233 7.69 0.82 8.85
N THR A 234 6.68 0.47 8.08
CA THR A 234 5.72 1.44 7.51
C THR A 234 5.13 2.37 8.57
N LEU A 235 4.81 1.86 9.77
CA LEU A 235 4.30 2.65 10.88
C LEU A 235 5.29 3.75 11.33
N ALA A 236 6.61 3.50 11.24
CA ALA A 236 7.62 4.50 11.56
C ALA A 236 7.62 5.67 10.57
N TYR A 237 7.37 5.41 9.27
CA TYR A 237 7.18 6.48 8.27
C TYR A 237 5.96 7.33 8.58
N VAL A 238 4.84 6.70 8.94
CA VAL A 238 3.60 7.41 9.33
C VAL A 238 3.85 8.32 10.52
N LEU A 239 4.54 7.83 11.56
CA LEU A 239 4.86 8.60 12.76
C LEU A 239 5.83 9.75 12.49
N LEU A 240 6.84 9.52 11.68
CA LEU A 240 7.81 10.55 11.28
C LEU A 240 7.12 11.67 10.48
N LEU A 241 6.28 11.29 9.52
CA LEU A 241 5.52 12.26 8.73
C LEU A 241 4.54 13.04 9.62
N THR A 242 3.84 12.37 10.54
CA THR A 242 2.94 13.00 11.52
C THR A 242 3.70 14.02 12.39
N THR A 243 4.93 13.69 12.81
CA THR A 243 5.81 14.58 13.55
C THR A 243 6.14 15.85 12.74
N LEU A 244 6.58 15.68 11.49
CA LEU A 244 6.93 16.79 10.61
C LEU A 244 5.73 17.68 10.27
N ILE A 245 4.57 17.09 10.01
CA ILE A 245 3.33 17.82 9.75
C ILE A 245 2.91 18.64 11.00
N CYS A 246 2.99 18.04 12.19
CA CYS A 246 2.68 18.74 13.44
C CYS A 246 3.58 19.96 13.62
N TRP A 247 4.88 19.80 13.46
CA TRP A 247 5.84 20.88 13.54
C TRP A 247 5.59 21.97 12.50
N GLY A 248 5.48 21.56 11.22
CA GLY A 248 5.29 22.46 10.10
C GLY A 248 4.02 23.29 10.23
N THR A 249 2.88 22.62 10.45
CA THR A 249 1.59 23.32 10.57
C THR A 249 1.49 24.18 11.83
N SER A 250 2.03 23.72 12.99
CA SER A 250 2.04 24.50 14.22
C SER A 250 2.96 25.72 14.08
N GLY A 251 4.14 25.57 13.50
CA GLY A 251 5.09 26.66 13.28
C GLY A 251 4.56 27.72 12.32
N LEU A 252 3.99 27.27 11.19
CA LEU A 252 3.37 28.17 10.21
C LEU A 252 2.16 28.91 10.82
N ALA A 253 1.28 28.20 11.55
CA ALA A 253 0.15 28.83 12.22
C ALA A 253 0.61 29.85 13.26
N PHE A 254 1.54 29.49 14.14
CA PHE A 254 2.09 30.39 15.15
C PHE A 254 2.74 31.66 14.56
N PHE A 255 3.37 31.52 13.39
CA PHE A 255 3.97 32.65 12.71
C PHE A 255 2.95 33.53 11.97
N PHE A 256 2.10 32.94 11.13
CA PHE A 256 1.27 33.65 10.16
C PHE A 256 -0.10 34.07 10.69
N ASP A 257 -0.68 33.41 11.69
CA ASP A 257 -2.00 33.76 12.23
C ASP A 257 -2.03 35.18 12.79
N ARG A 258 -0.89 35.72 13.28
CA ARG A 258 -0.76 37.11 13.69
C ARG A 258 -1.08 38.08 12.56
N PHE A 259 -0.68 37.75 11.34
CA PHE A 259 -0.92 38.57 10.16
C PHE A 259 -2.29 38.28 9.52
N ARG A 260 -3.12 37.46 10.18
CA ARG A 260 -4.40 36.96 9.65
C ARG A 260 -4.26 36.27 8.29
N PHE A 261 -3.09 35.68 8.00
CA PHE A 261 -2.83 34.95 6.78
C PHE A 261 -3.31 33.51 6.92
N PRO A 262 -4.26 33.07 6.09
CA PRO A 262 -4.85 31.73 6.19
C PRO A 262 -3.89 30.68 5.61
N VAL A 263 -2.96 30.18 6.41
CA VAL A 263 -1.90 29.23 5.99
C VAL A 263 -2.47 27.95 5.34
N VAL A 264 -3.67 27.55 5.73
CA VAL A 264 -4.34 26.38 5.14
C VAL A 264 -4.60 26.57 3.64
N VAL A 265 -4.87 27.83 3.20
CA VAL A 265 -5.12 28.12 1.77
C VAL A 265 -3.93 27.76 0.89
N PRO A 266 -2.70 28.28 1.10
CA PRO A 266 -1.57 27.90 0.27
C PRO A 266 -1.17 26.43 0.43
N LEU A 267 -1.33 25.84 1.63
CA LEU A 267 -1.05 24.42 1.85
C LEU A 267 -1.98 23.50 1.04
N LEU A 268 -3.20 23.93 0.75
CA LEU A 268 -4.11 23.21 -0.13
C LEU A 268 -3.96 23.63 -1.60
N ALA A 269 -3.71 24.93 -1.85
CA ALA A 269 -3.60 25.46 -3.20
C ALA A 269 -2.37 24.91 -3.95
N ILE A 270 -1.20 24.78 -3.28
CA ILE A 270 0.01 24.27 -3.91
C ILE A 270 -0.18 22.86 -4.50
N PRO A 271 -0.66 21.86 -3.75
CA PRO A 271 -0.97 20.52 -4.30
C PRO A 271 -1.98 20.57 -5.46
N ILE A 272 -3.03 21.39 -5.32
CA ILE A 272 -4.06 21.52 -6.37
C ILE A 272 -3.47 22.13 -7.63
N LEU A 273 -2.69 23.20 -7.51
CA LEU A 273 -2.02 23.84 -8.66
C LEU A 273 -1.00 22.90 -9.30
N ASN A 274 -0.22 22.19 -8.49
CA ASN A 274 0.74 21.20 -8.97
C ASN A 274 0.07 20.03 -9.71
N SER A 275 -1.18 19.68 -9.39
CA SER A 275 -1.90 18.59 -10.05
C SER A 275 -2.17 18.86 -11.55
N PHE A 276 -2.07 20.11 -12.00
CA PHE A 276 -2.18 20.45 -13.42
C PHE A 276 -0.84 20.32 -14.17
N LEU A 277 0.24 20.00 -13.48
CA LEU A 277 1.56 19.86 -14.09
C LEU A 277 1.80 18.39 -14.48
N PRO A 278 2.30 18.11 -15.71
CA PRO A 278 2.61 16.74 -16.14
C PRO A 278 3.58 16.00 -15.21
N GLN A 279 4.48 16.74 -14.55
CA GLN A 279 5.48 16.18 -13.63
C GLN A 279 4.84 15.67 -12.31
N SER A 280 3.60 16.04 -12.01
CA SER A 280 2.87 15.53 -10.84
C SER A 280 2.26 14.17 -11.06
N ASP A 281 2.17 13.72 -12.30
CA ASP A 281 1.55 12.44 -12.68
C ASP A 281 2.50 11.26 -12.49
N HIS A 282 1.96 10.06 -12.58
CA HIS A 282 2.67 8.80 -12.42
C HIS A 282 2.87 8.11 -13.77
N TYR A 283 4.08 7.59 -13.98
CA TYR A 283 4.42 6.97 -15.25
C TYR A 283 5.02 5.58 -15.05
N PHE A 284 4.72 4.67 -15.99
CA PHE A 284 5.41 3.40 -16.08
C PHE A 284 6.28 3.34 -17.34
N ARG A 285 7.37 2.59 -17.25
CA ARG A 285 8.30 2.42 -18.36
C ARG A 285 7.75 1.43 -19.38
N VAL A 286 7.92 1.78 -20.65
CA VAL A 286 7.74 0.87 -21.78
C VAL A 286 9.10 0.50 -22.35
N LEU A 287 9.21 -0.67 -22.97
CA LEU A 287 10.39 -1.13 -23.66
C LEU A 287 10.25 -0.79 -25.14
N SER A 288 11.32 -0.27 -25.74
CA SER A 288 11.31 0.24 -27.12
C SER A 288 11.30 -0.83 -28.22
N HIS A 289 11.33 -2.11 -27.84
CA HIS A 289 11.38 -3.22 -28.79
C HIS A 289 10.54 -4.39 -28.32
N THR A 290 9.70 -4.92 -29.21
CA THR A 290 9.08 -6.24 -29.08
C THR A 290 10.00 -7.29 -29.66
N HIS A 291 10.29 -8.34 -28.92
CA HIS A 291 11.09 -9.46 -29.40
C HIS A 291 10.27 -10.38 -30.30
N GLU A 292 8.98 -10.55 -29.97
CA GLU A 292 8.11 -11.47 -30.70
C GLU A 292 6.66 -10.99 -30.78
N GLU A 293 5.96 -11.39 -31.84
CA GLU A 293 4.56 -11.15 -32.01
C GLU A 293 3.70 -12.04 -31.10
N ALA A 294 2.55 -11.48 -30.65
CA ALA A 294 1.58 -12.23 -29.86
C ALA A 294 0.96 -13.36 -30.67
N LEU A 295 0.81 -14.53 -30.04
CA LEU A 295 0.27 -15.72 -30.70
C LEU A 295 -1.28 -15.67 -30.73
N PRO A 296 -1.94 -16.10 -31.81
CA PRO A 296 -3.38 -16.28 -31.81
C PRO A 296 -3.80 -17.37 -30.82
N PRO A 297 -5.01 -17.28 -30.22
CA PRO A 297 -5.50 -18.22 -29.20
C PRO A 297 -5.42 -19.69 -29.63
N ALA A 298 -5.78 -19.98 -30.87
CA ALA A 298 -5.70 -21.31 -31.43
C ALA A 298 -4.26 -21.85 -31.53
N ALA A 299 -3.27 -20.99 -31.78
CA ALA A 299 -1.86 -21.40 -31.81
C ALA A 299 -1.37 -21.74 -30.40
N VAL A 300 -1.78 -20.99 -29.39
CA VAL A 300 -1.48 -21.28 -27.98
C VAL A 300 -2.04 -22.63 -27.56
N LEU A 301 -3.29 -22.94 -27.89
CA LEU A 301 -3.87 -24.25 -27.59
C LEU A 301 -3.16 -25.39 -28.34
N ARG A 302 -2.79 -25.17 -29.61
CA ARG A 302 -2.08 -26.17 -30.43
C ARG A 302 -0.62 -26.39 -30.09
N SER A 303 0.02 -25.46 -29.36
CA SER A 303 1.42 -25.63 -28.92
C SER A 303 1.61 -26.85 -28.01
N GLY A 304 0.53 -27.39 -27.43
CA GLY A 304 0.53 -28.64 -26.68
C GLY A 304 0.54 -29.87 -27.55
N THR A 305 1.09 -30.96 -27.01
CA THR A 305 1.14 -32.26 -27.69
C THR A 305 -0.14 -33.09 -27.47
N ARG A 306 -1.08 -32.63 -26.63
CA ARG A 306 -2.27 -33.37 -26.23
C ARG A 306 -3.57 -32.74 -26.75
N SER A 307 -4.64 -33.54 -26.84
CA SER A 307 -5.99 -33.09 -27.14
C SER A 307 -6.72 -32.47 -25.95
N SER A 308 -6.01 -32.19 -24.87
CA SER A 308 -6.53 -31.59 -23.62
C SER A 308 -5.69 -30.40 -23.19
N ALA A 309 -6.35 -29.38 -22.61
CA ALA A 309 -5.71 -28.16 -22.11
C ALA A 309 -6.31 -27.72 -20.77
N ILE A 310 -5.45 -27.16 -19.91
CA ILE A 310 -5.84 -26.49 -18.67
C ILE A 310 -5.76 -24.98 -18.90
N VAL A 311 -6.80 -24.26 -18.53
CA VAL A 311 -6.81 -22.79 -18.50
C VAL A 311 -7.16 -22.31 -17.10
N VAL A 312 -6.56 -21.22 -16.66
CA VAL A 312 -6.64 -20.74 -15.28
C VAL A 312 -7.18 -19.33 -15.26
N ALA A 313 -8.17 -19.09 -14.39
CA ALA A 313 -8.61 -17.77 -13.98
C ALA A 313 -8.20 -17.53 -12.51
N ALA A 314 -7.39 -16.49 -12.26
CA ALA A 314 -6.92 -16.14 -10.92
C ALA A 314 -7.43 -14.76 -10.53
N ASN A 315 -8.22 -14.69 -9.45
CA ASN A 315 -8.88 -13.46 -9.04
C ASN A 315 -7.97 -12.48 -8.29
N GLY A 316 -8.44 -11.22 -8.17
CA GLY A 316 -7.82 -10.19 -7.35
C GLY A 316 -8.07 -10.39 -5.85
N GLY A 317 -7.26 -9.71 -5.02
CA GLY A 317 -7.34 -9.75 -3.56
C GLY A 317 -6.01 -9.46 -2.86
N GLY A 318 -5.20 -8.55 -3.40
CA GLY A 318 -3.91 -8.13 -2.82
C GLY A 318 -2.91 -9.28 -2.69
N ILE A 319 -2.02 -9.17 -1.72
CA ILE A 319 -0.97 -10.18 -1.47
C ILE A 319 -1.54 -11.56 -1.15
N GLN A 320 -2.72 -11.62 -0.52
CA GLN A 320 -3.34 -12.91 -0.23
C GLN A 320 -3.69 -13.69 -1.50
N SER A 321 -4.27 -13.03 -2.52
CA SER A 321 -4.53 -13.69 -3.80
C SER A 321 -3.24 -14.06 -4.53
N ALA A 322 -2.16 -13.28 -4.38
CA ALA A 322 -0.85 -13.66 -4.91
C ALA A 322 -0.35 -14.96 -4.27
N ALA A 323 -0.35 -15.01 -2.94
CA ALA A 323 0.05 -16.20 -2.18
C ALA A 323 -0.85 -17.41 -2.46
N TRP A 324 -2.18 -17.21 -2.47
CA TRP A 324 -3.14 -18.29 -2.74
C TRP A 324 -3.01 -18.84 -4.16
N THR A 325 -2.91 -17.98 -5.18
CA THR A 325 -2.70 -18.39 -6.57
C THR A 325 -1.42 -19.20 -6.72
N THR A 326 -0.34 -18.73 -6.11
CA THR A 326 0.95 -19.44 -6.14
C THR A 326 0.84 -20.77 -5.42
N ARG A 327 0.28 -20.82 -4.21
CA ARG A 327 0.08 -22.04 -3.41
C ARG A 327 -0.75 -23.09 -4.13
N VAL A 328 -1.87 -22.70 -4.75
CA VAL A 328 -2.74 -23.63 -5.49
C VAL A 328 -2.00 -24.21 -6.70
N LEU A 329 -1.36 -23.38 -7.52
CA LEU A 329 -0.70 -23.86 -8.74
C LEU A 329 0.54 -24.73 -8.45
N THR A 330 1.36 -24.34 -7.47
CA THR A 330 2.51 -25.15 -7.02
C THR A 330 2.03 -26.45 -6.37
N GLY A 331 1.02 -26.36 -5.51
CA GLY A 331 0.47 -27.53 -4.81
C GLY A 331 -0.19 -28.53 -5.76
N LEU A 332 -0.86 -28.08 -6.83
CA LEU A 332 -1.42 -28.97 -7.86
C LEU A 332 -0.31 -29.68 -8.65
N GLU A 333 0.80 -29.00 -8.96
CA GLU A 333 1.96 -29.63 -9.60
C GLU A 333 2.59 -30.69 -8.68
N GLN A 334 2.87 -30.34 -7.41
CA GLN A 334 3.41 -31.27 -6.41
C GLN A 334 2.48 -32.47 -6.20
N ARG A 335 1.18 -32.22 -6.10
CA ARG A 335 0.17 -33.28 -5.91
C ARG A 335 0.11 -34.21 -7.15
N SER A 336 0.23 -33.65 -8.34
CA SER A 336 0.26 -34.43 -9.58
C SER A 336 1.49 -35.32 -9.66
N ARG A 337 2.66 -34.83 -9.26
CA ARG A 337 3.89 -35.60 -9.15
C ARG A 337 3.78 -36.72 -8.12
N ALA A 338 3.20 -36.44 -6.98
CA ALA A 338 2.97 -37.46 -5.94
C ALA A 338 2.00 -38.56 -6.37
N GLU A 339 0.96 -38.24 -7.16
CA GLU A 339 -0.04 -39.20 -7.62
C GLU A 339 0.43 -40.04 -8.82
N PHE A 340 1.11 -39.41 -9.79
CA PHE A 340 1.40 -40.02 -11.07
C PHE A 340 2.89 -40.38 -11.26
N GLY A 341 3.76 -40.07 -10.29
CA GLY A 341 5.19 -40.27 -10.30
C GLY A 341 6.00 -39.00 -10.51
N ALA A 342 7.22 -38.97 -9.96
CA ALA A 342 8.06 -37.75 -9.93
C ALA A 342 8.48 -37.25 -11.34
N GLU A 343 8.51 -38.14 -12.34
CA GLU A 343 8.78 -37.77 -13.73
C GLU A 343 7.56 -37.25 -14.49
N TYR A 344 6.39 -37.19 -13.81
CA TYR A 344 5.15 -36.70 -14.37
C TYR A 344 5.02 -35.19 -14.25
N HIS A 345 5.46 -34.48 -15.27
CA HIS A 345 5.38 -33.01 -15.33
C HIS A 345 4.15 -32.48 -16.10
N ASP A 346 3.10 -33.29 -16.18
CA ASP A 346 2.03 -33.02 -17.13
C ASP A 346 1.02 -31.95 -16.66
N PHE A 347 0.85 -31.69 -15.35
CA PHE A 347 -0.06 -30.63 -14.92
C PHE A 347 0.42 -29.29 -15.46
N GLY A 348 1.64 -28.87 -15.10
CA GLY A 348 2.18 -27.58 -15.55
C GLY A 348 2.26 -27.48 -17.07
N ARG A 349 2.66 -28.58 -17.77
CA ARG A 349 2.71 -28.61 -19.24
C ARG A 349 1.35 -28.55 -19.92
N GLN A 350 0.26 -28.93 -19.26
CA GLN A 350 -1.10 -28.79 -19.78
C GLN A 350 -1.71 -27.41 -19.53
N VAL A 351 -1.15 -26.60 -18.62
CA VAL A 351 -1.58 -25.22 -18.43
C VAL A 351 -1.17 -24.42 -19.67
N ARG A 352 -2.14 -23.92 -20.42
CA ARG A 352 -1.94 -23.19 -21.67
C ARG A 352 -2.15 -21.70 -21.55
N MET A 353 -3.02 -21.30 -20.64
CA MET A 353 -3.35 -19.90 -20.44
C MET A 353 -3.63 -19.61 -18.96
N ILE A 354 -3.11 -18.49 -18.48
CA ILE A 354 -3.44 -17.94 -17.17
C ILE A 354 -3.96 -16.52 -17.36
N SER A 355 -5.24 -16.33 -17.16
CA SER A 355 -5.86 -15.01 -17.05
C SER A 355 -5.96 -14.62 -15.57
N SER A 356 -5.44 -13.46 -15.22
CA SER A 356 -5.28 -13.09 -13.81
C SER A 356 -5.55 -11.60 -13.59
N VAL A 357 -5.90 -11.25 -12.34
CA VAL A 357 -6.26 -9.90 -11.93
C VAL A 357 -5.57 -9.55 -10.61
N SER A 358 -5.06 -8.33 -10.50
CA SER A 358 -4.57 -7.78 -9.23
C SER A 358 -3.53 -8.69 -8.55
N GLY A 359 -3.74 -9.07 -7.30
CA GLY A 359 -2.85 -10.03 -6.61
C GLY A 359 -2.69 -11.34 -7.35
N GLY A 360 -3.75 -11.86 -8.00
CA GLY A 360 -3.66 -13.06 -8.84
C GLY A 360 -2.65 -12.90 -9.98
N SER A 361 -2.50 -11.69 -10.55
CA SER A 361 -1.49 -11.41 -11.59
C SER A 361 -0.07 -11.45 -11.03
N VAL A 362 0.13 -11.01 -9.80
CA VAL A 362 1.42 -11.14 -9.12
C VAL A 362 1.74 -12.61 -8.86
N GLY A 363 0.78 -13.41 -8.39
CA GLY A 363 0.94 -14.86 -8.22
C GLY A 363 1.24 -15.57 -9.54
N ALA A 364 0.50 -15.25 -10.61
CA ALA A 364 0.72 -15.78 -11.95
C ALA A 364 2.12 -15.41 -12.49
N MET A 365 2.60 -14.18 -12.23
CA MET A 365 3.95 -13.75 -12.58
C MET A 365 5.03 -14.65 -11.94
N TYR A 366 4.90 -15.00 -10.66
CA TYR A 366 5.82 -15.87 -9.96
C TYR A 366 5.87 -17.26 -10.61
N ILE A 367 4.69 -17.85 -10.83
CA ILE A 367 4.59 -19.21 -11.40
C ILE A 367 5.09 -19.25 -12.83
N VAL A 368 4.58 -18.36 -13.70
CA VAL A 368 4.94 -18.40 -15.13
C VAL A 368 6.40 -18.02 -15.36
N GLY A 369 6.95 -17.14 -14.53
CA GLY A 369 8.39 -16.81 -14.54
C GLY A 369 9.30 -17.99 -14.19
N ALA A 370 8.79 -18.99 -13.46
CA ALA A 370 9.56 -20.16 -13.05
C ALA A 370 9.58 -21.29 -14.09
N TYR A 371 8.76 -21.21 -15.14
CA TYR A 371 8.79 -22.22 -16.21
C TYR A 371 10.09 -22.19 -17.01
N SER A 372 10.62 -23.37 -17.30
CA SER A 372 11.72 -23.63 -18.22
C SER A 372 11.28 -24.61 -19.29
N SER A 373 12.18 -24.95 -20.26
CA SER A 373 11.96 -26.01 -21.25
C SER A 373 11.64 -27.38 -20.61
N ASP A 374 12.09 -27.58 -19.38
CA ASP A 374 11.88 -28.83 -18.64
C ASP A 374 10.56 -28.85 -17.87
N GLY A 375 9.84 -27.73 -17.87
CA GLY A 375 8.59 -27.49 -17.14
C GLY A 375 8.78 -26.67 -15.87
N LEU A 376 7.92 -26.88 -14.85
CA LEU A 376 8.06 -26.27 -13.55
C LEU A 376 9.22 -26.89 -12.76
N PRO A 377 9.90 -26.11 -11.88
CA PRO A 377 11.08 -26.58 -11.16
C PRO A 377 10.75 -27.65 -10.10
N ALA A 378 11.78 -28.13 -9.39
CA ALA A 378 11.63 -29.11 -8.31
C ALA A 378 10.75 -28.59 -7.16
N ASP A 379 10.19 -29.51 -6.36
CA ASP A 379 9.24 -29.18 -5.29
C ASP A 379 9.78 -28.17 -4.27
N SER A 380 11.07 -28.26 -3.91
CA SER A 380 11.75 -27.31 -3.03
C SER A 380 11.76 -25.87 -3.58
N ASP A 381 11.89 -25.72 -4.90
CA ASP A 381 11.84 -24.42 -5.55
C ASP A 381 10.39 -23.93 -5.71
N LEU A 382 9.42 -24.85 -5.88
CA LEU A 382 7.99 -24.51 -5.85
C LEU A 382 7.58 -23.97 -4.48
N ASP A 383 8.04 -24.56 -3.37
CA ASP A 383 7.79 -24.03 -2.02
C ASP A 383 8.39 -22.64 -1.85
N ARG A 384 9.61 -22.44 -2.38
CA ARG A 384 10.23 -21.11 -2.36
C ARG A 384 9.45 -20.06 -3.13
N LEU A 385 8.78 -20.42 -4.24
CA LEU A 385 7.91 -19.47 -4.96
C LEU A 385 6.76 -18.99 -4.09
N VAL A 386 6.20 -19.87 -3.25
CA VAL A 386 5.17 -19.49 -2.30
C VAL A 386 5.70 -18.50 -1.26
N ASP A 387 6.88 -18.78 -0.68
CA ASP A 387 7.54 -17.86 0.26
C ASP A 387 7.76 -16.47 -0.36
N LEU A 388 8.17 -16.44 -1.65
CA LEU A 388 8.34 -15.18 -2.38
C LEU A 388 7.02 -14.44 -2.60
N ALA A 389 5.94 -15.16 -2.92
CA ALA A 389 4.62 -14.57 -3.11
C ALA A 389 4.01 -14.05 -1.79
N GLU A 390 4.41 -14.63 -0.66
CA GLU A 390 4.05 -14.21 0.70
C GLU A 390 4.92 -13.07 1.25
N ALA A 391 6.02 -12.73 0.55
CA ALA A 391 6.98 -11.74 1.03
C ALA A 391 6.42 -10.32 0.97
N SER A 392 6.55 -9.58 2.07
CA SER A 392 6.05 -8.21 2.20
C SER A 392 6.74 -7.23 1.25
N SER A 393 5.96 -6.39 0.60
CA SER A 393 6.40 -5.21 -0.16
C SER A 393 5.88 -3.89 0.45
N LEU A 394 5.22 -3.95 1.60
CA LEU A 394 4.55 -2.82 2.23
C LEU A 394 5.51 -1.67 2.59
N ASP A 395 6.70 -2.00 3.12
CA ASP A 395 7.69 -0.99 3.51
C ASP A 395 8.30 -0.27 2.29
N ASP A 396 8.35 -0.93 1.13
CA ASP A 396 8.78 -0.32 -0.13
C ASP A 396 7.75 0.68 -0.64
N ILE A 397 6.48 0.28 -0.63
CA ILE A 397 5.35 1.14 -1.02
C ILE A 397 5.27 2.35 -0.10
N ALA A 398 5.40 2.16 1.22
CA ALA A 398 5.37 3.23 2.20
C ALA A 398 6.49 4.26 1.96
N TRP A 399 7.70 3.80 1.65
CA TRP A 399 8.77 4.70 1.27
C TRP A 399 8.43 5.49 0.00
N GLY A 400 7.90 4.82 -1.02
CA GLY A 400 7.50 5.47 -2.27
C GLY A 400 6.42 6.54 -2.06
N LEU A 401 5.46 6.29 -1.16
CA LEU A 401 4.42 7.25 -0.82
C LEU A 401 4.97 8.46 -0.06
N VAL A 402 5.79 8.21 0.97
CA VAL A 402 6.25 9.25 1.91
C VAL A 402 7.33 10.15 1.32
N TYR A 403 8.14 9.65 0.38
CA TYR A 403 9.25 10.42 -0.19
C TYR A 403 8.96 10.90 -1.61
N PRO A 404 9.02 10.07 -2.67
CA PRO A 404 8.86 10.59 -4.01
C PRO A 404 7.44 11.13 -4.27
N ASP A 405 6.38 10.44 -3.85
CA ASP A 405 5.03 10.89 -4.14
C ASP A 405 4.67 12.16 -3.39
N LEU A 406 4.92 12.21 -2.07
CA LEU A 406 4.70 13.42 -1.29
C LEU A 406 5.59 14.58 -1.76
N GLY A 407 6.85 14.28 -2.08
CA GLY A 407 7.77 15.27 -2.63
C GLY A 407 7.29 15.83 -3.97
N ARG A 408 6.71 14.98 -4.83
CA ARG A 408 6.16 15.39 -6.12
C ARG A 408 4.93 16.29 -5.97
N VAL A 409 4.06 16.00 -5.00
CA VAL A 409 2.88 16.82 -4.70
C VAL A 409 3.28 18.25 -4.31
N ILE A 410 4.40 18.43 -3.59
CA ILE A 410 4.86 19.74 -3.12
C ILE A 410 5.84 20.40 -4.12
N PHE A 411 6.78 19.60 -4.67
CA PHE A 411 7.88 20.06 -5.53
C PHE A 411 8.02 19.15 -6.76
N PRO A 412 7.11 19.19 -7.73
CA PRO A 412 7.06 18.24 -8.85
C PRO A 412 8.32 18.25 -9.72
N PHE A 413 9.02 19.39 -9.83
CA PHE A 413 10.18 19.53 -10.68
C PHE A 413 11.47 18.88 -10.16
N PHE A 414 11.52 18.51 -8.88
CA PHE A 414 12.73 17.95 -8.26
C PHE A 414 12.76 16.42 -8.27
N TRP A 415 11.66 15.76 -8.66
CA TRP A 415 11.55 14.31 -8.62
C TRP A 415 11.50 13.71 -10.01
N SER A 416 12.20 12.58 -10.19
CA SER A 416 12.08 11.80 -11.41
C SER A 416 10.65 11.28 -11.56
N THR A 417 10.08 11.37 -12.75
CA THR A 417 8.75 10.84 -13.08
C THR A 417 8.65 9.33 -12.90
N TYR A 418 9.79 8.64 -12.89
CA TYR A 418 9.87 7.18 -12.76
C TYR A 418 10.02 6.66 -11.33
N ILE A 419 10.12 7.51 -10.33
CA ILE A 419 10.29 7.08 -8.94
C ILE A 419 9.05 7.44 -8.17
N ASP A 420 8.24 6.41 -7.89
CA ASP A 420 7.02 6.53 -7.12
C ASP A 420 6.76 5.25 -6.29
N ARG A 421 5.65 5.20 -5.57
CA ARG A 421 5.27 4.00 -4.81
C ARG A 421 4.98 2.79 -5.69
N GLY A 422 4.48 3.00 -6.93
CA GLY A 422 4.25 1.92 -7.88
C GLY A 422 5.56 1.29 -8.33
N GLN A 423 6.57 2.11 -8.68
CA GLN A 423 7.88 1.60 -9.02
C GLN A 423 8.62 1.00 -7.81
N ALA A 424 8.37 1.50 -6.60
CA ALA A 424 8.92 0.89 -5.39
C ALA A 424 8.40 -0.55 -5.19
N LEU A 425 7.11 -0.79 -5.43
CA LEU A 425 6.52 -2.14 -5.47
C LEU A 425 7.13 -2.99 -6.58
N GLU A 426 7.20 -2.47 -7.81
CA GLU A 426 7.78 -3.18 -8.96
C GLU A 426 9.22 -3.64 -8.69
N ARG A 427 10.05 -2.77 -8.13
CA ARG A 427 11.42 -3.11 -7.73
C ARG A 427 11.47 -4.15 -6.62
N ALA A 428 10.51 -4.15 -5.70
CA ALA A 428 10.40 -5.21 -4.69
C ALA A 428 10.13 -6.56 -5.35
N LEU A 429 9.19 -6.64 -6.29
CA LEU A 429 8.88 -7.85 -7.05
C LEU A 429 10.09 -8.34 -7.87
N ILE A 430 10.77 -7.45 -8.58
CA ILE A 430 11.97 -7.78 -9.37
C ILE A 430 13.10 -8.32 -8.47
N ARG A 431 13.30 -7.73 -7.29
CA ARG A 431 14.32 -8.23 -6.34
C ARG A 431 14.01 -9.64 -5.84
N GLN A 432 12.75 -9.91 -5.58
CA GLN A 432 12.29 -11.21 -5.09
C GLN A 432 12.47 -12.29 -6.16
N THR A 433 12.10 -11.99 -7.40
CA THR A 433 12.10 -12.94 -8.51
C THR A 433 13.39 -12.95 -9.34
N LYS A 434 14.13 -11.86 -9.33
CA LYS A 434 15.19 -11.51 -10.31
C LYS A 434 14.66 -11.45 -11.76
N LEU A 435 13.35 -11.36 -11.94
CA LEU A 435 12.67 -11.36 -13.23
C LEU A 435 12.72 -9.95 -13.82
N SER A 436 13.45 -9.80 -14.92
CA SER A 436 13.56 -8.54 -15.66
C SER A 436 13.06 -8.63 -17.10
N ASP A 437 12.42 -9.75 -17.44
CA ASP A 437 11.98 -10.05 -18.79
C ASP A 437 10.91 -9.07 -19.28
N GLY A 438 10.96 -8.75 -20.57
CA GLY A 438 9.82 -8.21 -21.30
C GLY A 438 8.77 -9.28 -21.56
N LEU A 439 7.51 -8.87 -21.62
CA LEU A 439 6.39 -9.80 -21.81
C LEU A 439 6.49 -10.55 -23.15
N SER A 440 7.04 -9.91 -24.18
CA SER A 440 7.25 -10.52 -25.49
C SER A 440 8.28 -11.66 -25.47
N GLN A 441 9.27 -11.61 -24.55
CA GLN A 441 10.27 -12.69 -24.41
C GLN A 441 9.67 -14.01 -23.96
N TRP A 442 8.51 -13.97 -23.29
CA TRP A 442 7.80 -15.18 -22.89
C TRP A 442 7.08 -15.88 -24.05
N THR A 443 6.88 -15.19 -25.18
CA THR A 443 6.10 -15.71 -26.33
C THR A 443 6.76 -16.92 -26.95
N GLU A 444 8.09 -17.01 -27.02
CA GLU A 444 8.80 -18.18 -27.54
C GLU A 444 8.50 -19.45 -26.74
N GLY A 445 8.52 -19.35 -25.39
CA GLY A 445 8.16 -20.48 -24.53
C GLY A 445 6.72 -20.96 -24.73
N VAL A 446 5.80 -20.01 -25.02
CA VAL A 446 4.40 -20.32 -25.36
C VAL A 446 4.32 -21.02 -26.70
N ARG A 447 5.04 -20.55 -27.72
CA ARG A 447 5.10 -21.15 -29.05
C ARG A 447 5.63 -22.57 -29.03
N LEU A 448 6.66 -22.81 -28.23
CA LEU A 448 7.27 -24.14 -28.03
C LEU A 448 6.45 -25.03 -27.07
N GLY A 449 5.40 -24.49 -26.44
CA GLY A 449 4.46 -25.26 -25.63
C GLY A 449 4.95 -25.63 -24.22
N TRP A 450 6.08 -25.10 -23.75
CA TRP A 450 6.57 -25.39 -22.40
C TRP A 450 6.16 -24.32 -21.36
N ARG A 451 5.75 -23.11 -21.80
CA ARG A 451 5.28 -22.03 -20.94
C ARG A 451 3.83 -21.68 -21.27
N PRO A 452 2.95 -21.39 -20.29
CA PRO A 452 1.61 -20.90 -20.57
C PRO A 452 1.63 -19.46 -21.10
N ALA A 453 0.66 -19.10 -21.93
CA ALA A 453 0.37 -17.71 -22.21
C ALA A 453 -0.21 -17.02 -20.95
N VAL A 454 -0.04 -15.71 -20.88
CA VAL A 454 -0.58 -14.91 -19.77
C VAL A 454 -1.45 -13.78 -20.26
N MET A 455 -2.41 -13.41 -19.40
CA MET A 455 -3.25 -12.25 -19.57
C MET A 455 -3.39 -11.57 -18.21
N PHE A 456 -2.66 -10.47 -18.01
CA PHE A 456 -2.79 -9.63 -16.82
C PHE A 456 -3.84 -8.58 -17.13
N ASN A 457 -5.00 -8.69 -16.48
CA ASN A 457 -6.13 -7.80 -16.68
C ASN A 457 -5.97 -6.53 -15.88
N ALA A 458 -6.16 -5.39 -16.53
CA ALA A 458 -6.17 -4.05 -15.93
C ALA A 458 -7.40 -3.27 -16.43
N THR A 459 -7.61 -2.07 -15.90
CA THR A 459 -8.69 -1.18 -16.31
C THR A 459 -8.10 0.17 -16.73
N ILE A 460 -8.63 0.75 -17.80
CA ILE A 460 -8.34 2.12 -18.20
C ILE A 460 -9.26 3.04 -17.39
N ALA A 461 -8.70 3.86 -16.52
CA ALA A 461 -9.48 4.73 -15.64
C ALA A 461 -10.30 5.77 -16.43
N ASP A 462 -9.75 6.24 -17.54
CA ASP A 462 -10.33 7.33 -18.36
C ASP A 462 -11.58 6.91 -19.12
N THR A 463 -11.68 5.63 -19.49
CA THR A 463 -12.80 5.12 -20.34
C THR A 463 -13.61 4.01 -19.67
N GLY A 464 -13.06 3.38 -18.62
CA GLY A 464 -13.66 2.20 -18.00
C GLY A 464 -13.46 0.90 -18.79
N GLU A 465 -12.72 0.92 -19.90
CA GLU A 465 -12.44 -0.26 -20.74
C GLU A 465 -11.40 -1.18 -20.08
N ARG A 466 -11.46 -2.46 -20.41
CA ARG A 466 -10.42 -3.42 -20.03
C ARG A 466 -9.13 -3.17 -20.80
N LEU A 467 -7.99 -3.23 -20.11
CA LEU A 467 -6.68 -3.26 -20.72
C LEU A 467 -6.00 -4.60 -20.44
N LEU A 468 -5.55 -5.28 -21.47
CA LEU A 468 -4.89 -6.56 -21.38
C LEU A 468 -3.38 -6.41 -21.64
N PHE A 469 -2.57 -6.80 -20.68
CA PHE A 469 -1.14 -7.04 -20.87
C PHE A 469 -0.98 -8.54 -21.14
N THR A 470 -0.74 -8.91 -22.39
CA THR A 470 -0.78 -10.30 -22.82
C THR A 470 0.22 -10.58 -23.94
N ASN A 471 0.71 -11.82 -24.03
CA ASN A 471 1.52 -12.35 -25.12
C ASN A 471 0.72 -13.23 -26.11
N THR A 472 -0.62 -13.14 -26.04
CA THR A 472 -1.53 -13.77 -27.03
C THR A 472 -2.45 -12.72 -27.64
N THR A 473 -3.04 -13.00 -28.79
CA THR A 473 -4.05 -12.11 -29.38
C THR A 473 -5.42 -12.39 -28.77
N LEU A 474 -6.34 -11.49 -29.01
CA LEU A 474 -7.78 -11.63 -28.79
C LEU A 474 -8.45 -10.78 -29.88
N GLU A 475 -9.39 -11.32 -30.63
CA GLU A 475 -10.02 -10.57 -31.73
C GLU A 475 -10.66 -9.26 -31.25
N SER A 476 -10.46 -8.21 -32.06
CA SER A 476 -10.94 -6.85 -31.77
C SER A 476 -12.47 -6.71 -31.75
N GLY A 477 -13.22 -7.80 -31.94
CA GLY A 477 -14.67 -7.82 -31.95
C GLY A 477 -15.34 -7.71 -30.57
N HIS A 478 -14.61 -7.85 -29.50
CA HIS A 478 -15.14 -7.67 -28.16
C HIS A 478 -15.11 -6.19 -27.77
N SER A 479 -16.26 -5.54 -27.82
CA SER A 479 -16.40 -4.13 -27.42
C SER A 479 -15.88 -3.93 -25.98
N GLY A 480 -15.09 -2.85 -25.77
CA GLY A 480 -14.58 -2.48 -24.46
C GLY A 480 -13.32 -3.24 -24.00
N VAL A 481 -12.59 -3.88 -24.92
CA VAL A 481 -11.28 -4.51 -24.64
C VAL A 481 -10.21 -3.84 -25.47
N LYS A 482 -9.12 -3.44 -24.82
CA LYS A 482 -7.90 -2.93 -25.45
C LYS A 482 -6.72 -3.82 -25.07
N ARG A 483 -5.79 -4.02 -25.99
CA ARG A 483 -4.53 -4.71 -25.69
C ARG A 483 -3.40 -3.68 -25.64
N PHE A 484 -2.43 -3.87 -24.76
CA PHE A 484 -1.28 -2.98 -24.62
C PHE A 484 -0.58 -2.70 -25.97
N ARG A 485 -0.36 -3.73 -26.77
CA ARG A 485 0.29 -3.61 -28.08
C ARG A 485 -0.54 -2.91 -29.16
N GLU A 486 -1.85 -2.86 -28.99
CA GLU A 486 -2.73 -2.06 -29.87
C GLU A 486 -2.65 -0.57 -29.54
N LEU A 487 -2.57 -0.25 -28.25
CA LEU A 487 -2.43 1.12 -27.78
C LEU A 487 -1.02 1.66 -28.05
N TYR A 488 -0.01 0.79 -27.94
CA TYR A 488 1.40 1.14 -28.07
C TYR A 488 2.12 0.21 -29.05
N PRO A 489 1.90 0.37 -30.37
CA PRO A 489 2.48 -0.48 -31.40
C PRO A 489 4.02 -0.45 -31.37
N GLY A 490 4.64 -1.63 -31.48
CA GLY A 490 6.10 -1.76 -31.45
C GLY A 490 6.73 -1.65 -30.05
N MET A 491 5.94 -1.41 -29.01
CA MET A 491 6.42 -1.36 -27.64
C MET A 491 6.17 -2.69 -26.90
N ASP A 492 7.03 -2.96 -25.92
CA ASP A 492 6.86 -4.06 -24.97
C ASP A 492 6.84 -3.49 -23.53
N ILE A 493 6.53 -4.35 -22.57
CA ILE A 493 6.47 -4.01 -21.16
C ILE A 493 7.13 -5.09 -20.31
N GLN A 494 7.84 -4.71 -19.25
CA GLN A 494 8.34 -5.71 -18.31
C GLN A 494 7.20 -6.46 -17.65
N VAL A 495 7.39 -7.76 -17.44
CA VAL A 495 6.37 -8.62 -16.81
C VAL A 495 6.00 -8.13 -15.41
N ALA A 496 6.99 -7.71 -14.61
CA ALA A 496 6.75 -7.16 -13.29
C ALA A 496 5.93 -5.86 -13.34
N THR A 497 6.18 -5.00 -14.35
CA THR A 497 5.39 -3.78 -14.58
C THR A 497 3.95 -4.13 -14.95
N ALA A 498 3.74 -5.08 -15.86
CA ALA A 498 2.41 -5.52 -16.29
C ALA A 498 1.60 -6.12 -15.12
N ALA A 499 2.22 -7.01 -14.33
CA ALA A 499 1.60 -7.59 -13.14
C ALA A 499 1.25 -6.52 -12.09
N ARG A 500 2.17 -5.56 -11.84
CA ARG A 500 1.93 -4.44 -10.93
C ARG A 500 0.79 -3.52 -11.41
N LEU A 501 0.71 -3.23 -12.70
CA LEU A 501 -0.36 -2.40 -13.26
C LEU A 501 -1.72 -3.08 -13.14
N SER A 502 -1.77 -4.39 -13.37
CA SER A 502 -2.97 -5.19 -13.08
C SER A 502 -3.37 -5.12 -11.59
N ALA A 503 -2.41 -4.93 -10.69
CA ALA A 503 -2.58 -4.84 -9.25
C ALA A 503 -2.51 -3.39 -8.72
N ALA A 504 -2.86 -2.42 -9.53
CA ALA A 504 -2.82 -0.99 -9.16
C ALA A 504 -4.06 -0.60 -8.34
N PHE A 505 -4.18 -1.18 -7.13
CA PHE A 505 -5.27 -0.91 -6.20
C PHE A 505 -5.19 0.53 -5.65
N PRO A 506 -6.34 1.21 -5.44
CA PRO A 506 -6.40 2.61 -5.02
C PRO A 506 -5.54 2.89 -3.79
N TYR A 507 -4.86 4.03 -3.83
CA TYR A 507 -3.99 4.57 -2.78
C TYR A 507 -2.71 3.78 -2.50
N VAL A 508 -2.70 2.47 -2.68
CA VAL A 508 -1.52 1.61 -2.47
C VAL A 508 -0.58 1.65 -3.68
N SER A 509 -1.13 1.58 -4.90
CA SER A 509 -0.40 1.80 -6.15
C SER A 509 -1.04 2.95 -6.93
N PRO A 510 -0.27 3.81 -7.60
CA PRO A 510 -0.84 4.93 -8.34
C PRO A 510 -1.49 4.47 -9.64
N ALA A 511 -2.52 5.20 -10.09
CA ALA A 511 -2.90 5.20 -11.49
C ALA A 511 -1.71 5.75 -12.30
N ALA A 512 -1.24 5.01 -13.29
CA ALA A 512 -0.03 5.38 -14.01
C ALA A 512 -0.25 5.33 -15.52
N ARG A 513 0.45 6.19 -16.26
CA ARG A 513 0.45 6.27 -17.72
C ARG A 513 1.73 5.73 -18.31
N ALA A 514 1.66 5.29 -19.58
CA ALA A 514 2.87 4.91 -20.32
C ALA A 514 3.76 6.14 -20.56
N ASP A 515 5.06 6.01 -20.33
CA ASP A 515 5.99 7.05 -20.71
C ASP A 515 6.48 6.83 -22.16
N LEU A 516 5.98 7.64 -23.06
CA LEU A 516 6.24 7.57 -24.49
C LEU A 516 7.13 8.74 -24.98
N GLY A 517 7.67 9.53 -24.07
CA GLY A 517 8.61 10.61 -24.39
C GLY A 517 8.01 11.83 -25.09
N GLY A 518 6.68 12.01 -25.10
CA GLY A 518 6.05 13.17 -25.72
C GLY A 518 4.61 13.44 -25.26
N PRO A 519 4.17 14.69 -25.29
CA PRO A 519 2.85 15.09 -24.81
C PRO A 519 1.67 14.75 -25.75
N TRP A 520 1.93 14.20 -26.91
CA TRP A 520 0.95 14.13 -28.02
C TRP A 520 0.31 12.76 -28.26
N THR A 521 0.70 11.72 -27.55
CA THR A 521 0.07 10.41 -27.64
C THR A 521 -1.02 10.29 -26.60
N PRO A 522 -2.22 9.77 -26.92
CA PRO A 522 -3.22 9.49 -25.89
C PRO A 522 -2.63 8.51 -24.88
N GLN A 523 -2.42 8.97 -23.66
CA GLN A 523 -1.84 8.21 -22.57
C GLN A 523 -2.95 7.95 -21.58
N TYR A 524 -3.34 6.69 -21.47
CA TYR A 524 -4.39 6.27 -20.55
C TYR A 524 -3.84 5.96 -19.18
N HIS A 525 -4.59 6.34 -18.15
CA HIS A 525 -4.29 5.93 -16.77
C HIS A 525 -4.74 4.49 -16.55
N VAL A 526 -3.79 3.67 -16.14
CA VAL A 526 -4.03 2.26 -15.85
C VAL A 526 -4.25 2.09 -14.35
N VAL A 527 -5.33 1.39 -14.00
CA VAL A 527 -5.70 1.01 -12.64
C VAL A 527 -5.99 -0.48 -12.54
N ASP A 528 -6.22 -0.98 -11.34
CA ASP A 528 -6.45 -2.39 -11.04
C ASP A 528 -7.54 -3.01 -11.93
N GLY A 529 -7.29 -4.22 -12.40
CA GLY A 529 -8.24 -4.96 -13.23
C GLY A 529 -9.54 -5.31 -12.49
N GLY A 530 -9.49 -5.40 -11.17
CA GLY A 530 -10.65 -5.66 -10.33
C GLY A 530 -11.75 -4.59 -10.45
N TYR A 531 -11.46 -3.42 -10.98
CA TYR A 531 -12.51 -2.42 -11.27
C TYR A 531 -13.46 -2.89 -12.36
N TYR A 532 -12.99 -3.62 -13.36
CA TYR A 532 -13.83 -4.14 -14.43
C TYR A 532 -14.29 -5.59 -14.16
N ASP A 533 -13.34 -6.53 -14.01
CA ASP A 533 -13.58 -7.94 -13.70
C ASP A 533 -12.56 -8.44 -12.69
N ASN A 534 -12.97 -8.67 -11.46
CA ASN A 534 -12.06 -9.12 -10.40
C ASN A 534 -11.70 -10.62 -10.48
N TYR A 535 -12.30 -11.34 -11.41
CA TYR A 535 -12.12 -12.79 -11.56
C TYR A 535 -11.20 -13.16 -12.73
N GLY A 536 -10.96 -12.23 -13.66
CA GLY A 536 -10.22 -12.50 -14.90
C GLY A 536 -10.92 -13.48 -15.86
N MET A 537 -12.19 -13.74 -15.58
CA MET A 537 -12.97 -14.78 -16.22
C MET A 537 -13.51 -14.32 -17.57
N SER A 538 -14.03 -13.10 -17.65
CA SER A 538 -14.65 -12.59 -18.88
C SER A 538 -13.64 -12.54 -20.04
N SER A 539 -12.38 -12.12 -19.77
CA SER A 539 -11.32 -12.14 -20.79
C SER A 539 -10.90 -13.56 -21.19
N LEU A 540 -10.86 -14.48 -20.20
CA LEU A 540 -10.52 -15.88 -20.45
C LEU A 540 -11.59 -16.59 -21.29
N ILE A 541 -12.87 -16.34 -20.99
CA ILE A 541 -14.00 -16.92 -21.73
C ILE A 541 -13.97 -16.47 -23.19
N GLY A 542 -13.79 -15.16 -23.43
CA GLY A 542 -13.68 -14.64 -24.79
C GLY A 542 -12.49 -15.23 -25.56
N TRP A 543 -11.33 -15.32 -24.92
CA TRP A 543 -10.13 -15.94 -25.50
C TRP A 543 -10.33 -17.44 -25.82
N LEU A 544 -10.96 -18.17 -24.89
CA LEU A 544 -11.21 -19.60 -25.06
C LEU A 544 -12.25 -19.87 -26.18
N ASP A 545 -13.29 -19.05 -26.25
CA ASP A 545 -14.30 -19.13 -27.30
C ASP A 545 -13.67 -18.94 -28.69
N GLU A 546 -12.82 -17.90 -28.85
CA GLU A 546 -12.05 -17.67 -30.08
C GLU A 546 -11.14 -18.87 -30.43
N ALA A 547 -10.41 -19.37 -29.41
CA ALA A 547 -9.51 -20.49 -29.60
C ALA A 547 -10.22 -21.77 -30.06
N LEU A 548 -11.39 -22.06 -29.48
CA LEU A 548 -12.16 -23.28 -29.77
C LEU A 548 -12.95 -23.23 -31.09
N ARG A 549 -13.28 -22.03 -31.58
CA ARG A 549 -13.93 -21.84 -32.90
C ARG A 549 -12.97 -21.99 -34.07
N ALA A 550 -11.67 -21.98 -33.83
CA ALA A 550 -10.70 -22.06 -34.92
C ALA A 550 -10.80 -23.38 -35.69
N PRO A 551 -10.66 -23.35 -37.04
CA PRO A 551 -10.71 -24.55 -37.87
C PRO A 551 -9.65 -25.60 -37.45
N ALA A 552 -10.00 -26.88 -37.54
CA ALA A 552 -9.12 -28.00 -37.20
C ALA A 552 -8.56 -27.95 -35.75
N ASN A 553 -9.39 -27.54 -34.80
CA ASN A 553 -9.07 -27.52 -33.39
C ASN A 553 -8.82 -28.97 -32.88
N PRO A 554 -7.61 -29.32 -32.39
CA PRO A 554 -7.30 -30.65 -31.88
C PRO A 554 -7.85 -30.88 -30.47
N ILE A 555 -8.21 -29.82 -29.74
CA ILE A 555 -8.63 -29.90 -28.35
C ILE A 555 -10.02 -30.51 -28.26
N ARG A 556 -10.14 -31.53 -27.39
CA ARG A 556 -11.41 -32.21 -27.08
C ARG A 556 -11.86 -31.98 -25.65
N ARG A 557 -10.93 -31.64 -24.76
CA ARG A 557 -11.25 -31.41 -23.35
C ARG A 557 -10.49 -30.20 -22.83
N VAL A 558 -11.18 -29.38 -22.06
CA VAL A 558 -10.63 -28.22 -21.37
C VAL A 558 -10.98 -28.32 -19.88
N LEU A 559 -10.00 -28.15 -19.01
CA LEU A 559 -10.23 -27.92 -17.59
C LEU A 559 -10.01 -26.45 -17.29
N LEU A 560 -11.06 -25.79 -16.82
CA LEU A 560 -11.00 -24.41 -16.35
C LEU A 560 -10.82 -24.41 -14.83
N LEU A 561 -9.68 -23.92 -14.38
CA LEU A 561 -9.38 -23.74 -12.96
C LEU A 561 -9.70 -22.32 -12.53
N GLU A 562 -10.59 -22.17 -11.55
CA GLU A 562 -10.89 -20.90 -10.92
C GLU A 562 -10.19 -20.82 -9.56
N ILE A 563 -9.24 -19.90 -9.43
CA ILE A 563 -8.52 -19.68 -8.19
C ILE A 563 -9.03 -18.37 -7.57
N ARG A 564 -9.71 -18.47 -6.43
CA ARG A 564 -10.35 -17.37 -5.74
C ARG A 564 -9.71 -17.13 -4.38
N GLY A 565 -8.82 -16.14 -4.28
CA GLY A 565 -8.06 -15.81 -3.07
C GLY A 565 -8.81 -15.01 -2.01
N ALA A 566 -10.09 -14.69 -2.23
CA ALA A 566 -10.95 -14.03 -1.25
C ALA A 566 -12.18 -14.91 -0.94
N PRO A 567 -12.66 -14.95 0.32
CA PRO A 567 -13.88 -15.68 0.65
C PRO A 567 -15.06 -15.09 -0.12
N SER A 568 -16.03 -15.94 -0.47
CA SER A 568 -17.34 -15.47 -0.93
C SER A 568 -17.94 -14.56 0.14
N SER A 569 -18.49 -13.41 -0.27
CA SER A 569 -19.21 -12.54 0.65
C SER A 569 -20.45 -13.33 1.18
N GLU A 570 -20.26 -14.07 2.25
CA GLU A 570 -21.39 -14.53 3.03
C GLU A 570 -22.12 -13.30 3.54
N ASN A 571 -23.46 -13.34 3.42
CA ASN A 571 -24.38 -12.32 3.87
C ASN A 571 -24.21 -12.05 5.38
N ASN A 572 -23.16 -11.35 5.74
CA ASN A 572 -23.08 -10.69 7.02
C ASN A 572 -24.12 -9.56 7.01
N LEU A 573 -25.36 -9.93 7.30
CA LEU A 573 -26.45 -9.03 7.62
C LEU A 573 -26.08 -8.32 8.93
N ASP A 574 -24.97 -7.62 8.89
CA ASP A 574 -24.50 -6.82 10.01
C ASP A 574 -25.54 -5.73 10.26
N ARG A 575 -25.90 -5.54 11.52
CA ARG A 575 -26.96 -4.62 11.98
C ARG A 575 -26.54 -3.15 11.79
N ARG A 576 -26.10 -2.79 10.58
CA ARG A 576 -25.66 -1.44 10.23
C ARG A 576 -26.86 -0.50 10.23
N ARG A 577 -26.87 0.48 11.12
CA ARG A 577 -27.98 1.42 11.29
C ARG A 577 -27.43 2.85 11.47
N GLY A 578 -28.29 3.84 11.23
CA GLY A 578 -28.01 5.24 11.50
C GLY A 578 -27.64 6.07 10.27
N TRP A 579 -27.61 7.37 10.46
CA TRP A 579 -27.42 8.35 9.38
C TRP A 579 -26.07 8.20 8.65
N LEU A 580 -25.02 7.84 9.37
CA LEU A 580 -23.70 7.63 8.77
C LEU A 580 -23.73 6.46 7.77
N TYR A 581 -24.43 5.39 8.11
CA TYR A 581 -24.62 4.27 7.19
C TYR A 581 -25.41 4.70 5.96
N GLN A 582 -26.47 5.48 6.13
CA GLN A 582 -27.26 5.99 5.00
C GLN A 582 -26.42 6.85 4.03
N THR A 583 -25.44 7.57 4.54
CA THR A 583 -24.53 8.38 3.73
C THR A 583 -23.54 7.51 2.92
N VAL A 584 -23.06 6.41 3.50
CA VAL A 584 -22.04 5.53 2.88
C VAL A 584 -22.66 4.38 2.08
N ALA A 585 -23.92 3.99 2.39
CA ALA A 585 -24.60 2.86 1.79
C ALA A 585 -24.67 2.90 0.24
N PRO A 586 -24.88 4.04 -0.44
CA PRO A 586 -24.87 4.08 -1.91
C PRO A 586 -23.52 3.68 -2.51
N LEU A 587 -22.40 4.10 -1.89
CA LEU A 587 -21.06 3.72 -2.32
C LEU A 587 -20.78 2.23 -2.06
N GLU A 588 -21.17 1.72 -0.87
CA GLU A 588 -21.07 0.29 -0.56
C GLU A 588 -21.94 -0.54 -1.52
N ALA A 589 -23.16 -0.10 -1.84
CA ALA A 589 -24.03 -0.78 -2.80
C ALA A 589 -23.38 -0.85 -4.18
N MET A 590 -22.78 0.25 -4.66
CA MET A 590 -22.10 0.27 -5.96
C MET A 590 -20.94 -0.75 -6.00
N LEU A 591 -20.16 -0.88 -4.94
CA LEU A 591 -19.07 -1.84 -4.85
C LEU A 591 -19.58 -3.29 -4.75
N ASN A 592 -20.61 -3.53 -3.94
CA ASN A 592 -21.17 -4.88 -3.74
C ASN A 592 -21.92 -5.37 -5.00
N VAL A 593 -22.73 -4.51 -5.62
CA VAL A 593 -23.44 -4.82 -6.86
C VAL A 593 -22.46 -5.14 -7.98
N ARG A 594 -21.36 -4.37 -8.08
CA ARG A 594 -20.29 -4.66 -9.05
C ARG A 594 -19.74 -6.08 -8.85
N THR A 595 -19.36 -6.46 -7.63
CA THR A 595 -18.77 -7.78 -7.34
C THR A 595 -19.78 -8.91 -7.61
N ALA A 596 -21.01 -8.78 -7.13
CA ALA A 596 -22.05 -9.77 -7.35
C ALA A 596 -22.45 -9.87 -8.82
N GLY A 597 -22.54 -8.74 -9.52
CA GLY A 597 -22.85 -8.68 -10.95
C GLY A 597 -21.76 -9.35 -11.79
N GLN A 598 -20.48 -9.08 -11.49
CA GLN A 598 -19.36 -9.73 -12.17
C GLN A 598 -19.43 -11.26 -12.06
N LEU A 599 -19.66 -11.78 -10.83
CA LEU A 599 -19.75 -13.22 -10.62
C LEU A 599 -20.91 -13.83 -11.41
N SER A 600 -22.11 -13.23 -11.33
CA SER A 600 -23.29 -13.70 -12.05
C SER A 600 -23.10 -13.69 -13.56
N HIS A 601 -22.52 -12.61 -14.12
CA HIS A 601 -22.22 -12.53 -15.55
C HIS A 601 -21.20 -13.58 -15.99
N ASN A 602 -20.12 -13.76 -15.23
CA ASN A 602 -19.09 -14.74 -15.54
C ASN A 602 -19.64 -16.17 -15.53
N GLU A 603 -20.52 -16.51 -14.58
CA GLU A 603 -21.17 -17.83 -14.51
C GLU A 603 -22.09 -18.07 -15.72
N GLU A 604 -22.85 -17.06 -16.16
CA GLU A 604 -23.71 -17.17 -17.32
C GLU A 604 -22.93 -17.28 -18.63
N GLU A 605 -21.89 -16.44 -18.81
CA GLU A 605 -20.99 -16.49 -19.96
C GLU A 605 -20.30 -17.88 -20.06
N LEU A 606 -19.82 -18.40 -18.91
CA LEU A 606 -19.22 -19.74 -18.85
C LEU A 606 -20.24 -20.84 -19.22
N ARG A 607 -21.48 -20.72 -18.77
CA ARG A 607 -22.56 -21.67 -19.12
C ARG A 607 -22.83 -21.68 -20.62
N LEU A 608 -22.87 -20.49 -21.25
CA LEU A 608 -23.02 -20.35 -22.69
C LEU A 608 -21.84 -20.96 -23.43
N LEU A 609 -20.62 -20.65 -23.02
CA LEU A 609 -19.40 -21.21 -23.60
C LEU A 609 -19.39 -22.76 -23.53
N LYS A 610 -19.75 -23.35 -22.39
CA LYS A 610 -19.84 -24.81 -22.21
C LYS A 610 -20.81 -25.43 -23.21
N ARG A 611 -21.98 -24.82 -23.44
CA ARG A 611 -22.98 -25.28 -24.43
C ARG A 611 -22.46 -25.22 -25.86
N THR A 612 -21.85 -24.07 -26.23
CA THR A 612 -21.26 -23.88 -27.56
C THR A 612 -20.10 -24.83 -27.82
N ALA A 613 -19.21 -25.01 -26.85
CA ALA A 613 -18.09 -25.96 -26.94
C ALA A 613 -18.58 -27.40 -27.10
N ALA A 614 -19.58 -27.82 -26.32
CA ALA A 614 -20.18 -29.16 -26.42
C ALA A 614 -20.77 -29.43 -27.81
N SER A 615 -21.43 -28.46 -28.46
CA SER A 615 -21.91 -28.61 -29.84
C SER A 615 -20.79 -28.83 -30.86
N ASN A 616 -19.56 -28.37 -30.53
CA ASN A 616 -18.35 -28.54 -31.34
C ASN A 616 -17.50 -29.78 -30.90
N GLY A 617 -18.04 -30.63 -30.04
CA GLY A 617 -17.36 -31.84 -29.56
C GLY A 617 -16.24 -31.59 -28.56
N VAL A 618 -16.28 -30.44 -27.85
CA VAL A 618 -15.34 -30.09 -26.79
C VAL A 618 -16.00 -30.08 -25.43
N GLU A 619 -15.49 -30.86 -24.50
CA GLU A 619 -15.95 -30.90 -23.12
C GLU A 619 -15.20 -29.85 -22.28
N ILE A 620 -15.90 -28.94 -21.61
CA ILE A 620 -15.33 -27.98 -20.67
C ILE A 620 -15.77 -28.34 -19.23
N GLN A 621 -14.80 -28.79 -18.43
CA GLN A 621 -14.96 -29.02 -16.98
C GLN A 621 -14.45 -27.78 -16.23
N SER A 622 -14.92 -27.58 -14.99
CA SER A 622 -14.41 -26.51 -14.12
C SER A 622 -14.14 -27.04 -12.70
N ALA A 623 -13.06 -26.54 -12.11
CA ALA A 623 -12.71 -26.79 -10.71
C ALA A 623 -12.41 -25.44 -10.04
N VAL A 624 -12.93 -25.26 -8.80
CA VAL A 624 -12.81 -24.00 -8.05
C VAL A 624 -11.98 -24.24 -6.80
N PHE A 625 -10.95 -23.45 -6.63
CA PHE A 625 -10.10 -23.38 -5.43
C PHE A 625 -10.35 -22.08 -4.70
N GLN A 626 -11.38 -22.08 -3.85
CA GLN A 626 -11.84 -20.91 -3.12
C GLN A 626 -11.20 -20.85 -1.74
N PHE A 627 -10.44 -19.78 -1.46
CA PHE A 627 -10.00 -19.49 -0.10
C PHE A 627 -11.21 -19.19 0.79
N ARG A 628 -11.31 -19.87 1.95
CA ARG A 628 -12.45 -19.77 2.87
C ARG A 628 -12.09 -19.10 4.19
N GLY A 629 -10.82 -18.73 4.38
CA GLY A 629 -10.35 -18.06 5.60
C GLY A 629 -10.99 -16.68 5.79
N GLN A 630 -10.95 -16.20 7.03
CA GLN A 630 -11.60 -14.94 7.41
C GLN A 630 -10.68 -13.72 7.21
N ASN A 631 -11.30 -12.57 6.90
CA ASN A 631 -10.66 -11.25 6.87
C ASN A 631 -9.35 -11.16 6.07
N PRO A 632 -9.39 -11.41 4.75
CA PRO A 632 -8.20 -11.26 3.94
C PRO A 632 -7.68 -9.82 3.99
N PRO A 633 -6.35 -9.60 4.19
CA PRO A 633 -5.80 -8.27 4.16
C PRO A 633 -5.77 -7.74 2.72
N LEU A 634 -6.32 -6.55 2.52
CA LEU A 634 -6.18 -5.80 1.28
C LEU A 634 -4.88 -4.96 1.32
N SER A 635 -3.75 -5.62 1.59
CA SER A 635 -2.45 -4.98 1.74
C SER A 635 -1.35 -5.76 0.98
N TRP A 636 -0.11 -5.32 1.09
CA TRP A 636 1.07 -6.01 0.56
C TRP A 636 1.95 -6.56 1.70
N HIS A 637 1.31 -7.01 2.77
CA HIS A 637 1.94 -7.69 3.89
C HIS A 637 1.00 -8.77 4.45
N LEU A 638 1.53 -9.96 4.70
CA LEU A 638 0.87 -11.05 5.42
C LEU A 638 1.55 -11.27 6.77
N THR A 639 0.75 -11.41 7.82
CA THR A 639 1.22 -11.89 9.13
C THR A 639 1.52 -13.38 9.07
N GLU A 640 2.29 -13.91 10.02
CA GLU A 640 2.58 -15.35 10.05
C GLU A 640 1.31 -16.18 10.22
N HIS A 641 0.33 -15.69 11.01
CA HIS A 641 -0.97 -16.33 11.16
C HIS A 641 -1.74 -16.41 9.83
N GLN A 642 -1.69 -15.35 9.01
CA GLN A 642 -2.33 -15.32 7.69
C GLN A 642 -1.65 -16.29 6.71
N LYS A 643 -0.33 -16.39 6.75
CA LYS A 643 0.42 -17.39 5.95
C LYS A 643 0.08 -18.82 6.36
N GLU A 644 0.06 -19.11 7.66
CA GLU A 644 -0.37 -20.39 8.19
C GLU A 644 -1.82 -20.71 7.82
N GLN A 645 -2.69 -19.72 7.77
CA GLN A 645 -4.07 -19.89 7.35
C GLN A 645 -4.15 -20.28 5.87
N ILE A 646 -3.35 -19.62 4.99
CA ILE A 646 -3.27 -19.99 3.58
C ILE A 646 -2.77 -21.42 3.41
N ALA A 647 -1.75 -21.82 4.16
CA ALA A 647 -1.23 -23.18 4.13
C ALA A 647 -2.26 -24.22 4.60
N ARG A 648 -2.96 -23.96 5.72
CA ARG A 648 -4.01 -24.85 6.25
C ARG A 648 -5.21 -24.98 5.30
N GLU A 649 -5.62 -23.89 4.65
CA GLU A 649 -6.71 -23.94 3.66
C GLU A 649 -6.33 -24.80 2.45
N TRP A 650 -5.09 -24.70 1.98
CA TRP A 650 -4.59 -25.60 0.96
C TRP A 650 -4.58 -27.05 1.42
N ASP A 651 -4.08 -27.35 2.62
CA ASP A 651 -4.06 -28.69 3.18
C ASP A 651 -5.45 -29.32 3.30
N THR A 652 -6.49 -28.50 3.51
CA THR A 652 -7.88 -28.96 3.54
C THR A 652 -8.42 -29.25 2.14
N MET A 653 -7.96 -28.53 1.11
CA MET A 653 -8.49 -28.61 -0.25
C MET A 653 -7.72 -29.57 -1.17
N LYS A 654 -6.46 -29.81 -0.87
CA LYS A 654 -5.55 -30.59 -1.75
C LYS A 654 -6.01 -32.02 -2.05
N ASP A 655 -6.94 -32.56 -1.24
CA ASP A 655 -7.54 -33.90 -1.41
C ASP A 655 -9.08 -33.83 -1.61
N GLY A 656 -9.63 -32.62 -1.86
CA GLY A 656 -11.06 -32.40 -2.05
C GLY A 656 -11.53 -32.51 -3.51
N ASP A 657 -12.79 -32.11 -3.74
CA ASP A 657 -13.47 -32.21 -5.06
C ASP A 657 -12.71 -31.51 -6.18
N GLY A 658 -12.04 -30.37 -5.87
CA GLY A 658 -11.23 -29.65 -6.83
C GLY A 658 -10.04 -30.47 -7.35
N TRP A 659 -9.36 -31.18 -6.44
CA TRP A 659 -8.28 -32.08 -6.80
C TRP A 659 -8.80 -33.30 -7.57
N GLU A 660 -9.91 -33.92 -7.14
CA GLU A 660 -10.48 -35.08 -7.84
C GLU A 660 -10.87 -34.73 -9.29
N ALA A 661 -11.36 -33.52 -9.54
CA ALA A 661 -11.63 -33.05 -10.89
C ALA A 661 -10.33 -32.94 -11.72
N VAL A 662 -9.26 -32.38 -11.14
CA VAL A 662 -7.94 -32.27 -11.78
C VAL A 662 -7.38 -33.68 -12.05
N LYS A 663 -7.39 -34.55 -11.05
CA LYS A 663 -6.89 -35.94 -11.16
C LYS A 663 -7.61 -36.72 -12.26
N THR A 664 -8.94 -36.66 -12.29
CA THR A 664 -9.77 -37.30 -13.32
C THR A 664 -9.45 -36.77 -14.70
N PHE A 665 -9.27 -35.43 -14.83
CA PHE A 665 -8.90 -34.80 -16.08
C PHE A 665 -7.53 -35.28 -16.59
N LEU A 666 -6.52 -35.33 -15.71
CA LEU A 666 -5.16 -35.76 -16.02
C LEU A 666 -5.09 -37.27 -16.36
N SER A 667 -5.84 -38.12 -15.64
CA SER A 667 -5.89 -39.56 -15.90
C SER A 667 -6.44 -39.89 -17.30
N LYS A 668 -7.55 -39.24 -17.67
CA LYS A 668 -8.15 -39.39 -19.01
C LYS A 668 -7.32 -38.79 -20.13
N ALA A 669 -6.34 -37.96 -19.81
CA ALA A 669 -5.40 -37.42 -20.81
C ALA A 669 -4.27 -38.43 -21.15
N LYS A 670 -4.14 -39.55 -20.43
CA LYS A 670 -3.20 -40.65 -20.72
C LYS A 670 -3.75 -41.67 -21.72
N GLU A 671 -5.10 -41.75 -21.79
CA GLU A 671 -5.81 -42.59 -22.81
C GLU A 671 -5.96 -41.81 -24.13
#